data_201a182f9a08dfb6ad6fe4c999dca187
#
_entry.id   201a182f9a08dfb6ad6fe4c999dca187
#
_cell.length_a   1.000
_cell.length_b   1.000
_cell.length_c   1.000
_cell.angle_alpha   90.00
_cell.angle_beta   90.00
_cell.angle_gamma   90.00
#
_symmetry.space_group_name_H-M   'P 1'
#
loop_
_entity.id
_entity.type
_entity.pdbx_description
1 polymer ?
#
loop_
_entity_poly.entity_id
_entity_poly.type
_entity_poly.pdbx_seq_one_letter_code
_entity_poly.pdbx_strand_id
1 'polypeptide(L)'
;MVPKSSNVFLTFVLAGVASGFAAGRDVLRASAFDLETGLRGADYWAGIPRHPAVVNAVGREQDGTWMSLSGTWQFTNLVHGCGKRTTRFKPGVTGPFAEKFEGGRTIQVPGCWEAQGVGGEGMGVPHLCADNSPKLICGSWTGEGFYRREVTIPSAWAGKRIWMKIGGIRARGWVYVDDHAVAMTDAYAGAWKYEITGLVTPGRTVRVIVDADNVVGARNAQPSATHRWGGIVRDIELEATPQVFIDDAWVRGNFDRQEAEVHVEVCLGGVERLESTKVRVTVGNEVAERPLTSQTCQTSQTFQTCLKVPLRNFKAWSPEHPNLYWAKIELLENGEVVQTRKERFGVRKLEVRGTRFFLNDKPFYFRGFGDDSVYPISGITPPSREYHLEHLMKARAAGFNYVRLHTHCEVPEYFEAADEAGILVQPELSYYLDEPEDYFDYDPVRDAVERWVAFRRHPSYAINSSGNEGTLGPAAGRILYEFLKKLDPDRLVQDEDGGSPETRDHLAADRADFCSGPLNTWERGSFNPKCAFICHEYMNLAVKQDSRLEKSFSGVWKPTVFRGERAEFLAKFGLTHAWGDRLQDAQHALQKFWQKNGVEHARKDPHCGGYCYWTIVDVAVRNVEKKTCTAQGLLDPFWNEKSAGQTLAEFATFNSPTCLLLDTENRERDFTGSAEIDKTWWIPGKPEETNCVYVTGETIHADFLLAHYGEDPLADARLDWNLTGTDGTVYAKGSEPLGICTAGTVRSVHRTAIPVPAPVRPTKAILTVTLSAQSNNRTIRTIEQSNNWSFWLFPQANRRALSGRTVVCAPDSPEAAAARKAGKNLILVSNQTGMSNCRLGWWWLGKQVGTAFVRHELFGDFPQEPYLAPLHFRMVHEGAVLPVAGFSEKDFVAVGETDVDARLYLAARMRPDGGREVFVSGLDVTTDLPESVSLFNNLVQWVEK
;
A
#
# COMPACT_ATOMS: atom_id res chain seq x y z
N MET A 1 32.30 -10.94 -7.16
CA MET A 1 32.35 -12.39 -6.93
C MET A 1 32.10 -12.59 -5.44
N VAL A 2 30.84 -12.73 -5.05
CA VAL A 2 30.45 -13.03 -3.67
C VAL A 2 30.37 -14.54 -3.51
N PRO A 3 30.87 -15.15 -2.44
CA PRO A 3 30.86 -16.60 -2.28
C PRO A 3 29.45 -17.14 -2.13
N LYS A 4 29.14 -18.20 -2.84
CA LYS A 4 27.90 -18.99 -2.82
C LYS A 4 27.67 -19.73 -1.48
N SER A 5 27.69 -19.05 -0.34
CA SER A 5 27.53 -19.69 0.98
C SER A 5 26.11 -19.66 1.55
N SER A 6 25.22 -18.77 1.05
CA SER A 6 23.84 -18.67 1.56
C SER A 6 22.94 -19.85 1.19
N ASN A 7 23.18 -20.49 0.06
CA ASN A 7 22.37 -21.64 -0.38
C ASN A 7 22.63 -22.92 0.44
N VAL A 8 23.80 -23.05 1.07
CA VAL A 8 24.13 -24.21 1.88
C VAL A 8 23.43 -24.16 3.24
N PHE A 9 23.24 -22.98 3.79
CA PHE A 9 22.63 -22.79 5.11
C PHE A 9 21.11 -23.07 5.08
N LEU A 10 20.42 -22.56 4.09
CA LEU A 10 19.00 -22.84 3.88
C LEU A 10 18.73 -24.33 3.64
N THR A 11 19.62 -25.01 2.89
CA THR A 11 19.51 -26.43 2.62
C THR A 11 19.72 -27.30 3.87
N PHE A 12 20.60 -26.92 4.77
CA PHE A 12 20.83 -27.65 6.04
C PHE A 12 19.66 -27.49 7.03
N VAL A 13 19.13 -26.29 7.20
CA VAL A 13 17.98 -26.02 8.05
C VAL A 13 16.75 -26.79 7.57
N LEU A 14 16.52 -26.81 6.26
CA LEU A 14 15.37 -27.50 5.66
C LEU A 14 15.54 -29.04 5.59
N ALA A 15 16.74 -29.55 5.48
CA ALA A 15 16.97 -31.00 5.54
C ALA A 15 16.73 -31.58 6.94
N GLY A 16 17.09 -30.86 8.01
CA GLY A 16 16.76 -31.23 9.39
C GLY A 16 15.25 -31.19 9.70
N VAL A 17 14.56 -30.26 9.06
CA VAL A 17 13.13 -30.03 9.21
C VAL A 17 12.28 -31.05 8.42
N ALA A 18 12.80 -31.61 7.34
CA ALA A 18 12.06 -32.54 6.47
C ALA A 18 11.76 -33.92 7.08
N SER A 19 12.40 -34.29 8.17
CA SER A 19 12.27 -35.64 8.75
C SER A 19 11.31 -35.77 9.95
N GLY A 20 10.67 -34.70 10.44
CA GLY A 20 9.90 -34.74 11.68
C GLY A 20 8.60 -33.93 11.77
N PHE A 21 7.90 -33.67 10.65
CA PHE A 21 6.69 -32.84 10.66
C PHE A 21 5.43 -33.54 11.14
N ALA A 22 5.24 -33.58 12.45
CA ALA A 22 3.92 -33.67 13.06
C ALA A 22 3.69 -32.38 13.88
N ALA A 23 2.79 -31.50 13.41
CA ALA A 23 2.35 -30.25 14.05
C ALA A 23 3.38 -29.10 14.11
N GLY A 24 2.88 -27.86 13.81
CA GLY A 24 3.69 -26.64 13.61
C GLY A 24 4.65 -26.19 14.71
N ARG A 25 4.62 -26.81 15.90
CA ARG A 25 5.57 -26.52 17.01
C ARG A 25 6.84 -27.32 16.98
N ASP A 26 6.87 -28.48 16.33
CA ASP A 26 8.13 -29.20 16.14
C ASP A 26 9.03 -28.44 15.16
N VAL A 27 8.42 -27.70 14.23
CA VAL A 27 9.15 -26.76 13.36
C VAL A 27 9.67 -25.57 14.14
N LEU A 28 8.86 -25.00 15.02
CA LEU A 28 9.27 -23.91 15.91
C LEU A 28 10.38 -24.31 16.86
N ARG A 29 10.33 -25.54 17.39
CA ARG A 29 11.39 -26.07 18.26
C ARG A 29 12.68 -26.34 17.49
N ALA A 30 12.59 -26.88 16.28
CA ALA A 30 13.78 -27.10 15.44
C ALA A 30 14.38 -25.76 15.00
N SER A 31 13.57 -24.82 14.52
CA SER A 31 14.05 -23.51 14.11
C SER A 31 14.52 -22.64 15.28
N ALA A 32 13.83 -22.67 16.43
CA ALA A 32 14.24 -21.94 17.63
C ALA A 32 15.52 -22.53 18.23
N PHE A 33 15.71 -23.85 18.13
CA PHE A 33 16.91 -24.52 18.60
C PHE A 33 18.12 -24.21 17.69
N ASP A 34 17.95 -24.28 16.41
CA ASP A 34 19.00 -23.92 15.45
C ASP A 34 19.30 -22.42 15.42
N LEU A 35 18.33 -21.58 15.77
CA LEU A 35 18.49 -20.14 15.90
C LEU A 35 19.15 -19.73 17.21
N GLU A 36 18.95 -20.48 18.28
CA GLU A 36 19.71 -20.27 19.52
C GLU A 36 21.20 -20.62 19.30
N THR A 37 21.51 -21.62 18.50
CA THR A 37 22.89 -21.96 18.08
C THR A 37 23.40 -21.07 16.94
N GLY A 38 22.56 -20.61 16.02
CA GLY A 38 22.90 -19.72 14.91
C GLY A 38 23.05 -18.25 15.32
N LEU A 39 22.48 -17.82 16.42
CA LEU A 39 22.82 -16.56 17.10
C LEU A 39 24.19 -16.66 17.80
N ARG A 40 24.99 -17.57 17.28
CA ARG A 40 26.42 -17.74 17.47
C ARG A 40 26.91 -17.66 18.92
N GLY A 41 27.10 -18.79 19.49
CA GLY A 41 28.05 -19.22 20.53
C GLY A 41 28.76 -18.22 21.43
N ALA A 42 28.51 -16.96 21.26
CA ALA A 42 29.05 -15.85 22.01
C ALA A 42 27.95 -15.08 22.75
N ASP A 43 26.67 -15.33 22.48
CA ASP A 43 25.60 -14.61 23.16
C ASP A 43 25.16 -15.36 24.42
N TYR A 44 25.37 -14.72 25.55
CA TYR A 44 24.92 -15.11 26.87
C TYR A 44 23.44 -15.52 26.96
N TRP A 45 22.62 -15.04 25.99
CA TRP A 45 21.18 -15.23 25.89
C TRP A 45 20.79 -16.51 25.12
N ALA A 46 21.75 -17.17 24.45
CA ALA A 46 21.56 -18.47 23.86
C ALA A 46 21.28 -19.47 24.96
N GLY A 47 20.07 -19.93 25.14
CA GLY A 47 19.66 -20.85 26.18
C GLY A 47 18.59 -20.32 27.13
N ILE A 48 18.14 -19.07 27.03
CA ILE A 48 16.93 -18.63 27.74
C ILE A 48 15.71 -19.16 26.98
N PRO A 49 14.92 -20.08 27.59
CA PRO A 49 13.75 -20.65 26.95
C PRO A 49 12.73 -19.57 26.58
N ARG A 50 12.28 -19.57 25.36
CA ARG A 50 11.24 -18.67 24.85
C ARG A 50 10.13 -19.44 24.16
N HIS A 51 8.92 -18.92 24.24
CA HIS A 51 7.73 -19.52 23.66
C HIS A 51 6.98 -18.48 22.82
N PRO A 52 6.47 -18.85 21.64
CA PRO A 52 5.62 -17.96 20.87
C PRO A 52 4.40 -17.51 21.69
N ALA A 53 3.99 -16.27 21.51
CA ALA A 53 2.87 -15.71 22.23
C ALA A 53 2.05 -14.79 21.33
N VAL A 54 0.82 -14.49 21.74
CA VAL A 54 -0.03 -13.45 21.16
C VAL A 54 -0.26 -12.38 22.23
N VAL A 55 -0.07 -11.13 21.85
CA VAL A 55 -0.29 -9.95 22.69
C VAL A 55 -1.39 -9.12 22.06
N ASN A 56 -2.20 -8.47 22.87
CA ASN A 56 -3.28 -7.58 22.43
C ASN A 56 -4.35 -8.28 21.55
N ALA A 57 -4.71 -9.52 21.86
CA ALA A 57 -5.73 -10.25 21.13
C ALA A 57 -7.13 -9.70 21.42
N VAL A 58 -7.93 -9.51 20.36
CA VAL A 58 -9.35 -9.14 20.47
C VAL A 58 -10.12 -10.17 21.31
N GLY A 59 -11.01 -9.70 22.17
CA GLY A 59 -11.84 -10.55 23.04
C GLY A 59 -11.16 -11.08 24.31
N ARG A 60 -9.92 -10.67 24.60
CA ARG A 60 -9.24 -10.99 25.86
C ARG A 60 -9.94 -10.31 27.04
N GLU A 61 -10.33 -11.09 28.02
CA GLU A 61 -11.04 -10.58 29.19
C GLU A 61 -10.09 -9.92 30.20
N GLN A 62 -10.57 -8.88 30.88
CA GLN A 62 -9.87 -8.21 31.99
C GLN A 62 -10.18 -8.96 33.32
N ASP A 63 -9.68 -10.19 33.44
CA ASP A 63 -9.97 -11.09 34.54
C ASP A 63 -8.91 -11.02 35.65
N GLY A 64 -7.97 -10.10 35.55
CA GLY A 64 -6.87 -9.92 36.50
C GLY A 64 -5.75 -10.97 36.39
N THR A 65 -5.79 -11.82 35.35
CA THR A 65 -4.72 -12.78 35.07
C THR A 65 -3.58 -12.17 34.25
N TRP A 66 -3.70 -10.97 33.81
CA TRP A 66 -2.66 -10.26 33.04
C TRP A 66 -2.66 -8.77 33.34
N MET A 67 -1.57 -8.10 33.00
CA MET A 67 -1.42 -6.66 33.09
C MET A 67 -0.48 -6.15 31.99
N SER A 68 -0.86 -5.04 31.36
CA SER A 68 -0.01 -4.31 30.43
C SER A 68 1.03 -3.47 31.16
N LEU A 69 2.22 -3.40 30.63
CA LEU A 69 3.26 -2.46 31.06
C LEU A 69 3.33 -1.21 30.17
N SER A 70 2.32 -0.97 29.35
CA SER A 70 2.17 0.27 28.58
C SER A 70 2.07 1.51 29.47
N GLY A 71 2.44 2.65 28.92
CA GLY A 71 2.39 3.95 29.59
C GLY A 71 3.75 4.58 29.78
N THR A 72 3.92 5.37 30.82
CA THR A 72 5.13 6.17 31.05
C THR A 72 6.25 5.34 31.67
N TRP A 73 7.42 5.37 31.03
CA TRP A 73 8.66 4.79 31.52
C TRP A 73 9.72 5.86 31.73
N GLN A 74 10.66 5.65 32.65
CA GLN A 74 11.91 6.40 32.70
C GLN A 74 12.78 5.98 31.52
N PHE A 75 13.46 6.94 30.90
CA PHE A 75 14.24 6.70 29.69
C PHE A 75 15.55 7.49 29.71
N THR A 76 16.60 6.85 29.27
CA THR A 76 17.87 7.49 28.92
C THR A 76 18.45 6.86 27.67
N ASN A 77 19.26 7.60 26.95
CA ASN A 77 19.86 7.12 25.71
C ASN A 77 21.36 7.37 25.69
N LEU A 78 22.08 6.46 25.06
CA LEU A 78 23.52 6.61 24.81
C LEU A 78 23.73 6.78 23.32
N VAL A 79 24.36 7.89 22.94
CA VAL A 79 24.81 8.14 21.57
C VAL A 79 26.10 7.37 21.35
N HIS A 80 26.08 6.43 20.43
CA HIS A 80 27.30 5.77 19.97
C HIS A 80 27.76 6.32 18.63
N GLY A 81 29.02 6.69 18.53
CA GLY A 81 29.65 6.87 17.22
C GLY A 81 29.65 5.56 16.46
N CYS A 82 29.41 5.65 15.14
CA CYS A 82 29.34 4.51 14.24
C CYS A 82 30.31 3.38 14.60
N GLY A 83 29.80 2.21 14.87
CA GLY A 83 30.54 0.95 14.85
C GLY A 83 31.20 0.48 16.16
N LYS A 84 30.99 1.13 17.29
CA LYS A 84 31.51 0.62 18.58
C LYS A 84 30.37 0.41 19.57
N ARG A 85 29.95 -0.85 19.72
CA ARG A 85 29.14 -1.29 20.85
C ARG A 85 29.97 -1.12 22.13
N THR A 86 29.54 -0.23 23.02
CA THR A 86 30.19 0.00 24.28
C THR A 86 29.47 -0.73 25.37
N THR A 87 29.67 -1.76 25.86
CA THR A 87 29.13 -2.42 27.07
C THR A 87 27.74 -3.04 26.93
N ARG A 88 27.72 -4.25 26.40
CA ARG A 88 26.63 -5.17 26.68
C ARG A 88 26.56 -5.43 28.15
N PHE A 89 25.38 -5.32 28.74
CA PHE A 89 25.17 -5.73 30.13
C PHE A 89 25.37 -7.23 30.22
N LYS A 90 26.21 -7.64 31.15
CA LYS A 90 26.30 -9.02 31.55
C LYS A 90 25.35 -9.24 32.72
N PRO A 91 24.63 -10.38 32.81
CA PRO A 91 23.84 -10.72 33.98
C PRO A 91 24.69 -10.71 35.20
N GLY A 92 24.12 -10.26 36.33
CA GLY A 92 24.79 -10.12 37.60
C GLY A 92 25.72 -8.90 37.74
N VAL A 93 25.75 -8.02 36.75
CA VAL A 93 26.41 -6.70 36.86
C VAL A 93 25.38 -5.70 37.36
N THR A 94 25.34 -5.53 38.68
CA THR A 94 24.63 -4.42 39.34
C THR A 94 25.46 -3.15 39.16
N GLY A 95 24.84 -2.05 38.83
CA GLY A 95 25.47 -0.78 39.09
C GLY A 95 25.36 0.32 38.02
N PRO A 96 25.60 0.13 36.74
CA PRO A 96 25.53 1.29 35.86
C PRO A 96 24.10 1.75 35.57
N PHE A 97 23.08 0.98 35.90
CA PHE A 97 21.68 1.30 35.61
C PHE A 97 21.09 2.41 36.50
N ALA A 98 21.45 2.49 37.76
CA ALA A 98 20.90 3.53 38.65
C ALA A 98 21.40 4.91 38.25
N GLU A 99 22.70 5.05 37.99
CA GLU A 99 23.36 6.31 37.58
C GLU A 99 22.92 6.78 36.19
N LYS A 100 22.62 5.87 35.26
CA LYS A 100 22.22 6.22 33.90
C LYS A 100 20.83 6.86 33.82
N PHE A 101 19.98 6.70 34.80
CA PHE A 101 18.66 7.32 34.83
C PHE A 101 18.63 8.66 35.59
N GLU A 102 19.71 9.05 36.23
CA GLU A 102 19.85 10.37 36.82
C GLU A 102 19.88 11.43 35.70
N GLY A 103 18.92 12.37 35.74
CA GLY A 103 18.74 13.36 34.68
C GLY A 103 18.08 12.84 33.41
N GLY A 104 17.61 11.61 33.38
CA GLY A 104 16.83 11.02 32.27
C GLY A 104 15.46 11.69 32.12
N ARG A 105 14.81 11.41 30.99
CA ARG A 105 13.47 11.85 30.70
C ARG A 105 12.45 10.70 30.82
N THR A 106 11.19 11.00 30.64
CA THR A 106 10.13 10.01 30.46
C THR A 106 9.84 9.80 28.98
N ILE A 107 9.38 8.58 28.65
CA ILE A 107 8.96 8.18 27.32
C ILE A 107 7.69 7.33 27.42
N GLN A 108 6.84 7.36 26.41
CA GLN A 108 5.67 6.50 26.32
C GLN A 108 6.02 5.14 25.69
N VAL A 109 5.49 4.07 26.25
CA VAL A 109 5.57 2.72 25.72
C VAL A 109 4.14 2.22 25.50
N PRO A 110 3.82 1.62 24.35
CA PRO A 110 4.66 1.52 23.16
C PRO A 110 4.85 2.86 22.46
N GLY A 111 5.95 2.97 21.71
CA GLY A 111 6.21 4.16 20.91
C GLY A 111 7.60 4.21 20.28
N CYS A 112 7.68 4.92 19.18
CA CYS A 112 8.93 5.19 18.49
C CYS A 112 9.71 6.30 19.20
N TRP A 113 11.02 6.18 19.25
CA TRP A 113 11.92 7.18 19.84
C TRP A 113 11.79 8.52 19.16
N GLU A 114 11.89 8.50 17.85
CA GLU A 114 11.97 9.70 17.03
C GLU A 114 10.67 10.51 17.08
N ALA A 115 9.52 9.81 17.05
CA ALA A 115 8.22 10.46 17.20
C ALA A 115 8.04 11.13 18.57
N GLN A 116 8.82 10.71 19.56
CA GLN A 116 8.82 11.28 20.91
C GLN A 116 9.99 12.24 21.17
N GLY A 117 10.68 12.67 20.10
CA GLY A 117 11.74 13.65 20.17
C GLY A 117 13.08 13.10 20.72
N VAL A 118 13.33 11.80 20.58
CA VAL A 118 14.66 11.21 20.75
C VAL A 118 15.41 11.34 19.43
N GLY A 119 16.54 11.97 19.45
CA GLY A 119 17.22 12.40 18.24
C GLY A 119 16.89 13.87 17.90
N GLY A 120 17.36 14.38 16.81
CA GLY A 120 17.14 15.75 16.39
C GLY A 120 17.86 16.05 15.09
N GLU A 121 17.67 17.25 14.56
CA GLU A 121 18.42 17.72 13.40
C GLU A 121 19.92 17.63 13.66
N GLY A 122 20.61 16.88 12.80
CA GLY A 122 22.06 16.69 12.92
C GLY A 122 22.52 15.64 13.92
N MET A 123 21.62 14.94 14.61
CA MET A 123 21.96 13.89 15.59
C MET A 123 21.83 12.45 15.04
N GLY A 124 21.52 12.26 13.80
CA GLY A 124 21.46 10.95 13.17
C GLY A 124 22.35 10.86 11.94
N VAL A 125 22.85 9.67 11.66
CA VAL A 125 23.44 9.38 10.35
C VAL A 125 22.27 9.31 9.36
N PRO A 126 22.27 10.12 8.28
CA PRO A 126 21.26 9.96 7.25
C PRO A 126 21.32 8.52 6.72
N HIS A 127 20.22 7.82 6.78
CA HIS A 127 20.15 6.51 6.14
C HIS A 127 20.14 6.74 4.63
N LEU A 128 21.15 6.24 3.97
CA LEU A 128 21.20 6.15 2.51
C LEU A 128 20.53 4.84 2.13
N CYS A 129 19.61 4.92 1.18
CA CYS A 129 19.13 3.70 0.52
C CYS A 129 20.21 3.14 -0.39
N ALA A 130 20.08 1.87 -0.78
CA ALA A 130 21.02 1.19 -1.65
C ALA A 130 21.23 1.87 -3.01
N ASP A 131 20.25 2.64 -3.47
CA ASP A 131 20.32 3.45 -4.69
C ASP A 131 20.97 4.82 -4.46
N ASN A 132 21.57 5.04 -3.26
CA ASN A 132 22.12 6.34 -2.83
C ASN A 132 21.08 7.48 -2.81
N SER A 133 19.79 7.18 -2.92
CA SER A 133 18.76 8.20 -2.71
C SER A 133 18.46 8.30 -1.20
N PRO A 134 18.75 9.44 -0.55
CA PRO A 134 18.29 9.64 0.82
C PRO A 134 16.78 9.66 0.80
N LYS A 135 16.17 8.58 1.24
CA LYS A 135 14.74 8.60 1.54
C LYS A 135 14.52 9.58 2.69
N LEU A 136 13.51 10.29 2.55
CA LEU A 136 12.85 11.38 3.23
C LEU A 136 12.93 11.49 4.71
N ILE A 137 14.06 11.30 5.39
CA ILE A 137 13.94 11.41 6.82
C ILE A 137 15.01 12.18 7.51
N CYS A 138 14.47 13.01 8.29
CA CYS A 138 15.19 13.74 9.30
C CYS A 138 15.57 12.83 10.43
N GLY A 139 16.84 12.63 10.59
CA GLY A 139 17.43 12.28 11.87
C GLY A 139 16.85 11.04 12.56
N SER A 140 16.88 9.89 11.91
CA SER A 140 16.84 8.66 12.69
C SER A 140 18.02 8.65 13.64
N TRP A 141 17.73 8.37 14.91
CA TRP A 141 18.78 8.25 15.91
C TRP A 141 19.22 6.80 15.99
N THR A 142 20.52 6.53 15.94
CA THR A 142 21.10 5.19 16.04
C THR A 142 21.85 5.06 17.35
N GLY A 143 21.47 4.07 18.17
CA GLY A 143 22.07 3.84 19.47
C GLY A 143 21.29 2.91 20.38
N GLU A 144 21.62 2.95 21.66
CA GLU A 144 20.97 2.16 22.72
C GLU A 144 20.06 3.07 23.55
N GLY A 145 18.82 2.63 23.76
CA GLY A 145 17.83 3.29 24.61
C GLY A 145 17.49 2.41 25.81
N PHE A 146 17.69 2.95 27.02
CA PHE A 146 17.41 2.26 28.26
C PHE A 146 16.10 2.74 28.84
N TYR A 147 15.24 1.77 29.15
CA TYR A 147 13.93 1.96 29.78
C TYR A 147 13.93 1.38 31.17
N ARG A 148 13.21 2.02 32.10
CA ARG A 148 13.06 1.53 33.46
C ARG A 148 11.65 1.79 33.96
N ARG A 149 11.07 0.78 34.60
CA ARG A 149 9.79 0.87 35.29
C ARG A 149 9.74 0.01 36.53
N GLU A 150 9.17 0.53 37.62
CA GLU A 150 8.80 -0.22 38.80
C GLU A 150 7.41 -0.87 38.57
N VAL A 151 7.33 -2.18 38.88
CA VAL A 151 6.12 -2.99 38.62
C VAL A 151 5.79 -3.79 39.84
N THR A 152 4.60 -3.61 40.40
CA THR A 152 4.14 -4.43 41.53
C THR A 152 3.44 -5.67 41.01
N ILE A 153 3.96 -6.85 41.36
CA ILE A 153 3.35 -8.12 40.96
C ILE A 153 2.08 -8.34 41.80
N PRO A 154 0.92 -8.57 41.19
CA PRO A 154 -0.33 -8.77 41.94
C PRO A 154 -0.22 -9.90 42.93
N SER A 155 -0.64 -9.66 44.19
CA SER A 155 -0.62 -10.69 45.28
C SER A 155 -1.54 -11.87 44.94
N ALA A 156 -2.60 -11.65 44.17
CA ALA A 156 -3.52 -12.69 43.66
C ALA A 156 -2.87 -13.71 42.72
N TRP A 157 -1.63 -13.45 42.27
CA TRP A 157 -0.86 -14.36 41.43
C TRP A 157 -0.03 -15.39 42.22
N ALA A 158 -0.18 -15.40 43.54
CA ALA A 158 0.49 -16.40 44.39
C ALA A 158 0.13 -17.85 43.94
N GLY A 159 1.14 -18.71 43.83
CA GLY A 159 0.98 -20.08 43.36
C GLY A 159 0.77 -20.29 41.87
N LYS A 160 0.73 -19.22 41.09
CA LYS A 160 0.62 -19.27 39.62
C LYS A 160 2.00 -19.22 38.97
N ARG A 161 2.06 -19.61 37.68
CA ARG A 161 3.23 -19.36 36.84
C ARG A 161 3.11 -17.94 36.29
N ILE A 162 4.20 -17.21 36.22
CA ILE A 162 4.22 -15.81 35.78
C ILE A 162 5.10 -15.66 34.54
N TRP A 163 4.54 -15.08 33.52
CA TRP A 163 5.15 -14.92 32.21
C TRP A 163 5.31 -13.43 31.87
N MET A 164 6.42 -13.10 31.24
CA MET A 164 6.61 -11.83 30.56
C MET A 164 6.44 -12.04 29.06
N LYS A 165 5.50 -11.34 28.45
CA LYS A 165 5.26 -11.35 27.01
C LYS A 165 5.80 -10.06 26.43
N ILE A 166 6.58 -10.17 25.36
CA ILE A 166 7.20 -9.04 24.66
C ILE A 166 6.64 -9.01 23.25
N GLY A 167 5.84 -7.96 22.94
CA GLY A 167 5.15 -7.80 21.67
C GLY A 167 6.06 -7.30 20.56
N GLY A 168 6.94 -6.34 20.84
CA GLY A 168 7.88 -5.85 19.84
C GLY A 168 8.86 -4.82 20.38
N ILE A 169 10.13 -5.02 20.06
CA ILE A 169 11.22 -4.07 20.33
C ILE A 169 12.02 -3.90 19.04
N ARG A 170 12.32 -2.68 18.67
CA ARG A 170 12.99 -2.39 17.41
C ARG A 170 14.40 -1.83 17.68
N ALA A 171 15.46 -2.42 17.11
CA ALA A 171 15.46 -3.66 16.33
C ALA A 171 15.66 -4.88 17.22
N ARG A 172 16.32 -4.72 18.36
CA ARG A 172 16.66 -5.77 19.34
C ARG A 172 16.55 -5.23 20.74
N GLY A 173 16.19 -6.08 21.70
CA GLY A 173 16.10 -5.71 23.10
C GLY A 173 16.60 -6.76 24.05
N TRP A 174 17.23 -6.32 25.14
CA TRP A 174 17.59 -7.13 26.31
C TRP A 174 16.70 -6.70 27.47
N VAL A 175 16.05 -7.65 28.07
CA VAL A 175 15.06 -7.41 29.12
C VAL A 175 15.53 -8.02 30.44
N TYR A 176 15.40 -7.26 31.51
CA TYR A 176 15.81 -7.64 32.85
C TYR A 176 14.66 -7.43 33.84
N VAL A 177 14.58 -8.31 34.83
CA VAL A 177 13.77 -8.13 36.03
C VAL A 177 14.75 -8.02 37.22
N ASP A 178 14.74 -6.89 37.90
CA ASP A 178 15.79 -6.45 38.80
C ASP A 178 17.15 -6.56 38.12
N ASP A 179 18.05 -7.40 38.60
CA ASP A 179 19.37 -7.61 38.01
C ASP A 179 19.49 -8.93 37.22
N HIS A 180 18.36 -9.62 36.97
CA HIS A 180 18.34 -10.90 36.29
C HIS A 180 17.92 -10.73 34.83
N ALA A 181 18.70 -11.29 33.93
CA ALA A 181 18.37 -11.38 32.52
C ALA A 181 17.16 -12.27 32.29
N VAL A 182 16.17 -11.75 31.56
CA VAL A 182 14.94 -12.48 31.24
C VAL A 182 14.92 -12.87 29.79
N ALA A 183 15.30 -11.94 28.88
CA ALA A 183 15.15 -12.13 27.47
C ALA A 183 16.19 -11.35 26.68
N MET A 184 16.59 -11.92 25.55
CA MET A 184 17.03 -11.17 24.38
C MET A 184 15.99 -11.40 23.29
N THR A 185 15.42 -10.33 22.72
CA THR A 185 14.33 -10.40 21.78
C THR A 185 14.50 -9.43 20.63
N ASP A 186 14.11 -9.87 19.46
CA ASP A 186 13.93 -9.10 18.24
C ASP A 186 12.48 -9.23 17.74
N ALA A 187 11.55 -9.50 18.64
CA ALA A 187 10.12 -9.63 18.35
C ALA A 187 9.56 -8.37 17.69
N TYR A 188 8.85 -8.56 16.56
CA TYR A 188 8.17 -7.48 15.86
C TYR A 188 6.79 -7.90 15.36
N ALA A 189 6.71 -8.83 14.41
CA ALA A 189 5.43 -9.35 13.91
C ALA A 189 4.81 -10.34 14.89
N GLY A 190 5.61 -11.24 15.46
CA GLY A 190 5.22 -12.20 16.49
C GLY A 190 5.75 -11.82 17.85
N ALA A 191 4.99 -12.12 18.91
CA ALA A 191 5.40 -11.93 20.29
C ALA A 191 6.09 -13.19 20.85
N TRP A 192 6.97 -12.98 21.84
CA TRP A 192 7.59 -14.04 22.59
C TRP A 192 7.27 -13.89 24.07
N LYS A 193 7.12 -15.03 24.79
CA LYS A 193 6.97 -15.05 26.22
C LYS A 193 8.10 -15.81 26.90
N TYR A 194 8.42 -15.36 28.12
CA TYR A 194 9.49 -15.88 28.97
C TYR A 194 8.95 -16.12 30.38
N GLU A 195 9.26 -17.24 30.97
CA GLU A 195 8.84 -17.52 32.33
C GLU A 195 9.72 -16.77 33.34
N ILE A 196 9.07 -16.03 34.23
CA ILE A 196 9.73 -15.25 35.30
C ILE A 196 9.30 -15.67 36.71
N THR A 197 8.59 -16.79 36.84
CA THR A 197 8.07 -17.29 38.13
C THR A 197 9.13 -17.32 39.22
N GLY A 198 10.33 -17.79 38.91
CA GLY A 198 11.45 -17.88 39.84
C GLY A 198 12.15 -16.56 40.15
N LEU A 199 11.82 -15.47 39.41
CA LEU A 199 12.48 -14.17 39.54
C LEU A 199 11.63 -13.16 40.31
N VAL A 200 10.33 -13.41 40.45
CA VAL A 200 9.39 -12.46 41.06
C VAL A 200 8.64 -13.07 42.25
N THR A 201 8.21 -12.22 43.17
CA THR A 201 7.37 -12.61 44.29
C THR A 201 6.05 -11.84 44.24
N PRO A 202 4.87 -12.52 44.16
CA PRO A 202 3.58 -11.86 44.23
C PRO A 202 3.45 -10.94 45.46
N GLY A 203 2.93 -9.73 45.27
CA GLY A 203 2.86 -8.68 46.28
C GLY A 203 4.10 -7.82 46.43
N ARG A 204 5.20 -8.14 45.73
CA ARG A 204 6.44 -7.33 45.72
C ARG A 204 6.53 -6.49 44.46
N THR A 205 7.21 -5.35 44.60
CA THR A 205 7.58 -4.49 43.46
C THR A 205 8.94 -4.92 42.94
N VAL A 206 9.04 -5.07 41.62
CA VAL A 206 10.27 -5.39 40.92
C VAL A 206 10.57 -4.27 39.91
N ARG A 207 11.83 -4.16 39.54
CA ARG A 207 12.28 -3.20 38.51
C ARG A 207 12.43 -3.91 37.17
N VAL A 208 11.68 -3.48 36.17
CA VAL A 208 11.84 -3.95 34.80
C VAL A 208 12.73 -2.96 34.04
N ILE A 209 13.77 -3.48 33.41
CA ILE A 209 14.67 -2.70 32.55
C ILE A 209 14.67 -3.32 31.16
N VAL A 210 14.62 -2.45 30.15
CA VAL A 210 14.78 -2.83 28.74
C VAL A 210 15.91 -2.00 28.15
N ASP A 211 16.88 -2.68 27.56
CA ASP A 211 17.94 -2.08 26.74
C ASP A 211 17.59 -2.36 25.28
N ALA A 212 17.09 -1.36 24.58
CA ALA A 212 16.71 -1.46 23.16
C ALA A 212 17.81 -0.88 22.28
N ASP A 213 18.17 -1.60 21.22
CA ASP A 213 19.24 -1.26 20.29
C ASP A 213 18.71 -1.31 18.84
N ASN A 214 18.83 -0.20 18.10
CA ASN A 214 18.49 -0.11 16.69
C ASN A 214 19.73 -0.09 15.77
N VAL A 215 20.92 -0.34 16.31
CA VAL A 215 22.19 -0.27 15.56
C VAL A 215 22.35 -1.46 14.60
N VAL A 216 21.78 -2.61 14.92
CA VAL A 216 22.12 -3.87 14.26
C VAL A 216 20.92 -4.72 13.93
N GLY A 217 21.03 -5.35 12.76
CA GLY A 217 20.25 -6.52 12.40
C GLY A 217 18.84 -6.19 11.96
N ALA A 218 18.72 -6.22 10.72
CA ALA A 218 17.56 -5.78 9.96
C ALA A 218 16.40 -6.76 9.91
N ARG A 219 16.21 -7.62 10.91
CA ARG A 219 15.03 -8.48 10.91
C ARG A 219 13.72 -7.74 10.78
N ASN A 220 13.74 -6.45 11.08
CA ASN A 220 12.59 -5.57 11.11
C ASN A 220 12.88 -4.29 10.34
N ALA A 221 13.85 -4.31 9.45
CA ALA A 221 14.04 -3.24 8.52
C ALA A 221 12.85 -3.25 7.57
N GLN A 222 12.17 -2.15 7.50
CA GLN A 222 11.25 -1.87 6.44
C GLN A 222 12.07 -1.21 5.35
N PRO A 223 12.30 -1.87 4.21
CA PRO A 223 13.43 -1.51 3.36
C PRO A 223 13.23 -0.22 2.60
N SER A 224 12.01 0.03 2.14
CA SER A 224 11.86 1.01 1.07
C SER A 224 11.60 2.42 1.55
N ALA A 225 10.75 2.59 2.54
CA ALA A 225 10.27 3.93 2.93
C ALA A 225 10.60 4.29 4.36
N THR A 226 11.03 3.32 5.13
CA THR A 226 11.11 3.51 6.55
C THR A 226 12.51 3.38 7.06
N HIS A 227 12.70 3.94 8.16
CA HIS A 227 13.94 4.21 8.80
C HIS A 227 14.16 3.22 9.90
N ARG A 228 15.41 3.16 10.37
CA ARG A 228 15.78 2.43 11.57
C ARG A 228 15.22 3.13 12.80
N TRP A 229 13.87 3.24 12.88
CA TRP A 229 13.21 3.72 14.08
C TRP A 229 13.49 2.80 15.25
N GLY A 230 13.79 3.37 16.41
CA GLY A 230 14.04 2.60 17.61
C GLY A 230 12.88 2.65 18.62
N GLY A 231 12.87 1.73 19.55
CA GLY A 231 11.96 1.78 20.69
C GLY A 231 11.28 0.47 21.04
N ILE A 232 10.51 0.50 22.13
CA ILE A 232 9.54 -0.52 22.45
C ILE A 232 8.27 -0.18 21.69
N VAL A 233 8.05 -0.89 20.58
CA VAL A 233 7.06 -0.51 19.55
C VAL A 233 5.73 -1.22 19.74
N ARG A 234 5.67 -2.26 20.56
CA ARG A 234 4.46 -2.96 20.99
C ARG A 234 4.51 -3.24 22.47
N ASP A 235 3.37 -3.58 23.05
CA ASP A 235 3.23 -3.77 24.50
C ASP A 235 4.16 -4.84 25.06
N ILE A 236 4.54 -4.64 26.32
CA ILE A 236 5.12 -5.68 27.20
C ILE A 236 4.05 -5.98 28.23
N GLU A 237 3.75 -7.25 28.43
CA GLU A 237 2.72 -7.71 29.38
C GLU A 237 3.28 -8.70 30.38
N LEU A 238 2.67 -8.73 31.58
CA LEU A 238 2.80 -9.83 32.48
C LEU A 238 1.51 -10.64 32.50
N GLU A 239 1.64 -11.98 32.54
CA GLU A 239 0.51 -12.89 32.59
C GLU A 239 0.74 -13.97 33.67
N ALA A 240 -0.29 -14.26 34.41
CA ALA A 240 -0.28 -15.33 35.41
C ALA A 240 -1.16 -16.50 34.94
N THR A 241 -0.60 -17.68 34.83
CA THR A 241 -1.31 -18.91 34.45
C THR A 241 -1.38 -19.91 35.60
N PRO A 242 -2.38 -20.82 35.61
CA PRO A 242 -2.33 -22.02 36.44
C PRO A 242 -1.08 -22.85 36.13
N GLN A 243 -0.83 -23.91 36.93
CA GLN A 243 0.27 -24.86 36.65
C GLN A 243 0.02 -25.59 35.31
N VAL A 244 -1.21 -26.08 35.12
CA VAL A 244 -1.69 -26.58 33.81
C VAL A 244 -2.49 -25.49 33.16
N PHE A 245 -2.16 -25.12 31.91
CA PHE A 245 -2.81 -23.98 31.22
C PHE A 245 -2.82 -24.15 29.70
N ILE A 246 -3.78 -23.49 29.07
CA ILE A 246 -3.82 -23.37 27.62
C ILE A 246 -2.69 -22.45 27.18
N ASP A 247 -1.71 -23.05 26.52
CA ASP A 247 -0.53 -22.32 26.06
C ASP A 247 -0.78 -21.58 24.77
N ASP A 248 -1.40 -22.25 23.81
CA ASP A 248 -1.82 -21.66 22.54
C ASP A 248 -3.16 -22.24 22.10
N ALA A 249 -3.94 -21.41 21.41
CA ALA A 249 -5.17 -21.86 20.76
C ALA A 249 -5.43 -21.01 19.50
N TRP A 250 -5.94 -21.66 18.46
CA TRP A 250 -6.34 -20.99 17.22
C TRP A 250 -7.39 -21.83 16.49
N VAL A 251 -8.15 -21.18 15.62
CA VAL A 251 -9.25 -21.83 14.90
C VAL A 251 -9.02 -21.76 13.40
N ARG A 252 -9.08 -22.89 12.74
CA ARG A 252 -9.19 -23.02 11.29
C ARG A 252 -10.64 -23.21 10.91
N GLY A 253 -11.21 -22.22 10.22
CA GLY A 253 -12.55 -22.38 9.63
C GLY A 253 -12.48 -23.19 8.34
N ASN A 254 -12.96 -24.44 8.36
CA ASN A 254 -12.95 -25.32 7.20
C ASN A 254 -14.23 -25.14 6.39
N PHE A 255 -14.12 -24.50 5.22
CA PHE A 255 -15.24 -24.17 4.34
C PHE A 255 -15.92 -25.43 3.78
N ASP A 256 -15.13 -26.39 3.25
CA ASP A 256 -15.66 -27.57 2.57
C ASP A 256 -16.34 -28.53 3.55
N ARG A 257 -15.80 -28.69 4.76
CA ARG A 257 -16.36 -29.55 5.80
C ARG A 257 -17.41 -28.88 6.67
N GLN A 258 -17.55 -27.55 6.55
CA GLN A 258 -18.46 -26.76 7.38
C GLN A 258 -18.22 -26.98 8.87
N GLU A 259 -16.95 -26.92 9.29
CA GLU A 259 -16.53 -27.12 10.67
C GLU A 259 -15.47 -26.11 11.12
N ALA A 260 -15.44 -25.80 12.40
CA ALA A 260 -14.33 -25.12 13.07
C ALA A 260 -13.38 -26.18 13.61
N GLU A 261 -12.16 -26.18 13.11
CA GLU A 261 -11.06 -27.00 13.63
C GLU A 261 -10.32 -26.18 14.68
N VAL A 262 -10.61 -26.44 15.96
CA VAL A 262 -10.03 -25.70 17.09
C VAL A 262 -8.81 -26.42 17.61
N HIS A 263 -7.65 -25.84 17.32
CA HIS A 263 -6.36 -26.35 17.76
C HIS A 263 -6.05 -25.77 19.12
N VAL A 264 -5.74 -26.64 20.08
CA VAL A 264 -5.44 -26.24 21.46
C VAL A 264 -4.16 -26.93 21.91
N GLU A 265 -3.27 -26.16 22.47
CA GLU A 265 -2.10 -26.68 23.18
C GLU A 265 -2.18 -26.37 24.65
N VAL A 266 -2.00 -27.38 25.48
CA VAL A 266 -2.00 -27.29 26.94
C VAL A 266 -0.59 -27.59 27.47
N CYS A 267 -0.03 -26.66 28.25
CA CYS A 267 1.18 -26.88 29.00
C CYS A 267 0.85 -27.61 30.30
N LEU A 268 1.51 -28.73 30.58
CA LEU A 268 1.20 -29.62 31.70
C LEU A 268 1.95 -29.27 33.00
N GLY A 269 2.93 -28.37 32.93
CA GLY A 269 3.67 -27.92 34.12
C GLY A 269 4.37 -29.01 34.96
N GLY A 270 4.60 -30.20 34.36
CA GLY A 270 5.20 -31.33 35.09
C GLY A 270 4.22 -32.11 35.98
N VAL A 271 2.91 -31.88 35.82
CA VAL A 271 1.88 -32.59 36.62
C VAL A 271 1.71 -34.02 36.09
N GLU A 272 1.85 -35.01 36.97
CA GLU A 272 1.79 -36.44 36.61
C GLU A 272 0.39 -36.99 36.42
N ARG A 273 -0.66 -36.34 36.96
CA ARG A 273 -2.06 -36.84 36.93
C ARG A 273 -2.97 -35.84 36.22
N LEU A 274 -3.49 -36.27 35.05
CA LEU A 274 -4.38 -35.47 34.19
C LEU A 274 -5.80 -36.08 34.08
N GLU A 275 -6.11 -37.11 34.90
CA GLU A 275 -7.32 -37.93 34.73
C GLU A 275 -8.63 -37.15 34.85
N SER A 276 -8.57 -35.97 35.49
CA SER A 276 -9.73 -35.08 35.68
C SER A 276 -9.69 -33.79 34.80
N THR A 277 -8.70 -33.67 33.92
CA THR A 277 -8.51 -32.48 33.13
C THR A 277 -9.05 -32.67 31.73
N LYS A 278 -9.83 -31.69 31.19
CA LYS A 278 -10.34 -31.70 29.83
C LYS A 278 -10.39 -30.33 29.21
N VAL A 279 -10.32 -30.30 27.90
CA VAL A 279 -10.58 -29.10 27.06
C VAL A 279 -12.02 -29.16 26.58
N ARG A 280 -12.77 -28.06 26.74
CA ARG A 280 -14.09 -27.83 26.19
C ARG A 280 -14.02 -26.66 25.18
N VAL A 281 -14.64 -26.83 24.04
CA VAL A 281 -14.77 -25.80 23.02
C VAL A 281 -16.24 -25.55 22.73
N THR A 282 -16.63 -24.29 22.69
CA THR A 282 -17.99 -23.88 22.35
C THR A 282 -17.94 -22.88 21.18
N VAL A 283 -18.68 -23.16 20.10
CA VAL A 283 -18.88 -22.25 18.96
C VAL A 283 -20.38 -22.11 18.71
N GLY A 284 -20.93 -20.92 18.97
CA GLY A 284 -22.38 -20.71 18.96
C GLY A 284 -23.05 -21.62 20.00
N ASN A 285 -23.90 -22.54 19.54
CA ASN A 285 -24.60 -23.52 20.38
C ASN A 285 -23.96 -24.92 20.38
N GLU A 286 -22.90 -25.11 19.59
CA GLU A 286 -22.26 -26.42 19.46
C GLU A 286 -21.09 -26.52 20.43
N VAL A 287 -20.94 -27.69 21.06
CA VAL A 287 -19.93 -27.97 22.07
C VAL A 287 -19.17 -29.25 21.74
N ALA A 288 -17.84 -29.21 21.89
CA ALA A 288 -16.99 -30.38 21.82
C ALA A 288 -16.08 -30.43 23.06
N GLU A 289 -15.83 -31.63 23.59
CA GLU A 289 -14.94 -31.84 24.73
C GLU A 289 -13.92 -32.96 24.46
N ARG A 290 -12.73 -32.79 25.02
CA ARG A 290 -11.68 -33.81 24.95
C ARG A 290 -10.94 -33.91 26.27
N PRO A 291 -10.90 -35.10 26.94
CA PRO A 291 -10.09 -35.32 28.12
C PRO A 291 -8.59 -35.35 27.77
N LEU A 292 -7.75 -34.88 28.68
CA LEU A 292 -6.31 -35.00 28.59
C LEU A 292 -5.93 -36.35 29.18
N THR A 293 -5.29 -37.21 28.41
CA THR A 293 -4.83 -38.52 28.90
C THR A 293 -3.36 -38.71 28.65
N SER A 294 -2.69 -39.52 29.44
CA SER A 294 -1.28 -39.85 29.31
C SER A 294 -0.92 -40.45 27.92
N GLN A 295 -1.89 -41.09 27.26
CA GLN A 295 -1.72 -41.67 25.94
C GLN A 295 -1.72 -40.64 24.83
N THR A 296 -2.21 -39.44 25.08
CA THR A 296 -2.31 -38.36 24.10
C THR A 296 -1.23 -37.29 24.25
N CYS A 297 -0.39 -37.41 25.28
CA CYS A 297 0.74 -36.52 25.52
C CYS A 297 1.92 -36.90 24.61
N GLN A 298 2.30 -36.05 23.69
CA GLN A 298 3.45 -36.28 22.79
C GLN A 298 4.79 -36.07 23.53
N THR A 299 4.80 -35.24 24.56
CA THR A 299 5.95 -35.01 25.43
C THR A 299 5.48 -34.91 26.88
N SER A 300 6.36 -35.05 27.85
CA SER A 300 6.05 -34.89 29.30
C SER A 300 5.64 -33.46 29.69
N GLN A 301 5.65 -32.50 28.74
CA GLN A 301 5.43 -31.09 29.02
C GLN A 301 4.20 -30.47 28.34
N THR A 302 3.78 -31.01 27.22
CA THR A 302 2.69 -30.43 26.44
C THR A 302 1.73 -31.47 25.86
N PHE A 303 0.44 -31.07 25.81
CA PHE A 303 -0.63 -31.83 25.17
C PHE A 303 -1.21 -31.01 24.02
N GLN A 304 -1.25 -31.56 22.82
CA GLN A 304 -1.82 -30.94 21.64
C GLN A 304 -3.07 -31.68 21.20
N THR A 305 -4.12 -30.93 20.86
CA THR A 305 -5.36 -31.50 20.37
C THR A 305 -6.03 -30.59 19.33
N CYS A 306 -6.86 -31.20 18.48
CA CYS A 306 -7.75 -30.48 17.59
C CYS A 306 -9.18 -30.99 17.83
N LEU A 307 -10.08 -30.09 18.23
CA LEU A 307 -11.50 -30.36 18.38
C LEU A 307 -12.24 -29.83 17.16
N LYS A 308 -13.13 -30.64 16.60
CA LYS A 308 -13.94 -30.30 15.45
C LYS A 308 -15.34 -29.95 15.91
N VAL A 309 -15.78 -28.73 15.59
CA VAL A 309 -17.10 -28.22 15.94
C VAL A 309 -17.89 -27.94 14.66
N PRO A 310 -19.03 -28.60 14.42
CA PRO A 310 -19.83 -28.34 13.24
C PRO A 310 -20.34 -26.89 13.17
N LEU A 311 -20.31 -26.29 11.97
CA LEU A 311 -20.82 -24.94 11.72
C LEU A 311 -22.07 -25.02 10.86
N ARG A 312 -23.23 -25.22 11.49
CA ARG A 312 -24.50 -25.32 10.76
C ARG A 312 -24.93 -23.95 10.22
N ASN A 313 -25.22 -23.87 8.92
CA ASN A 313 -25.68 -22.62 8.27
C ASN A 313 -24.71 -21.45 8.46
N PHE A 314 -23.40 -21.70 8.43
CA PHE A 314 -22.42 -20.65 8.56
C PHE A 314 -22.49 -19.68 7.37
N LYS A 315 -22.06 -18.43 7.63
CA LYS A 315 -21.83 -17.42 6.61
C LYS A 315 -20.33 -17.32 6.38
N ALA A 316 -19.90 -17.52 5.15
CA ALA A 316 -18.49 -17.40 4.81
C ALA A 316 -17.99 -15.97 5.04
N TRP A 317 -16.71 -15.85 5.37
CA TRP A 317 -16.02 -14.58 5.37
C TRP A 317 -15.62 -14.24 3.93
N SER A 318 -15.91 -13.02 3.50
CA SER A 318 -15.42 -12.44 2.24
C SER A 318 -15.22 -10.93 2.42
N PRO A 319 -14.52 -10.26 1.50
CA PRO A 319 -14.43 -8.79 1.52
C PRO A 319 -15.77 -8.08 1.56
N GLU A 320 -16.76 -8.58 0.84
CA GLU A 320 -18.11 -8.03 0.80
C GLU A 320 -18.93 -8.35 2.07
N HIS A 321 -18.63 -9.49 2.71
CA HIS A 321 -19.31 -10.00 3.91
C HIS A 321 -18.29 -10.54 4.93
N PRO A 322 -17.64 -9.67 5.72
CA PRO A 322 -16.61 -10.09 6.66
C PRO A 322 -17.20 -10.73 7.93
N ASN A 323 -17.86 -11.89 7.73
CA ASN A 323 -18.50 -12.64 8.81
C ASN A 323 -17.47 -13.29 9.73
N LEU A 324 -17.53 -12.99 11.00
CA LEU A 324 -16.62 -13.47 12.04
C LEU A 324 -17.38 -14.24 13.12
N TYR A 325 -16.72 -15.23 13.68
CA TYR A 325 -17.22 -16.12 14.74
C TYR A 325 -16.29 -16.10 15.94
N TRP A 326 -16.79 -16.60 17.06
CA TRP A 326 -16.03 -16.79 18.27
C TRP A 326 -16.03 -18.25 18.71
N ALA A 327 -14.87 -18.78 19.05
CA ALA A 327 -14.72 -20.02 19.78
C ALA A 327 -14.35 -19.72 21.25
N LYS A 328 -15.13 -20.19 22.19
CA LYS A 328 -14.81 -20.19 23.61
C LYS A 328 -14.12 -21.50 23.94
N ILE A 329 -12.92 -21.43 24.49
CA ILE A 329 -12.04 -22.56 24.82
C ILE A 329 -11.81 -22.56 26.32
N GLU A 330 -12.22 -23.60 26.98
CA GLU A 330 -12.15 -23.75 28.46
C GLU A 330 -11.28 -24.97 28.85
N LEU A 331 -10.37 -24.75 29.77
CA LEU A 331 -9.67 -25.82 30.49
C LEU A 331 -10.42 -26.10 31.78
N LEU A 332 -10.80 -27.35 31.99
CA LEU A 332 -11.52 -27.79 33.18
C LEU A 332 -10.66 -28.76 33.96
N GLU A 333 -10.61 -28.56 35.28
CA GLU A 333 -10.05 -29.52 36.26
C GLU A 333 -11.15 -29.94 37.23
N ASN A 334 -11.34 -31.22 37.43
CA ASN A 334 -12.39 -31.77 38.31
C ASN A 334 -13.80 -31.23 38.02
N GLY A 335 -14.06 -30.85 36.78
CA GLY A 335 -15.32 -30.27 36.32
C GLY A 335 -15.46 -28.75 36.44
N GLU A 336 -14.53 -28.09 37.15
CA GLU A 336 -14.47 -26.63 37.32
C GLU A 336 -13.62 -25.99 36.20
N VAL A 337 -14.05 -24.83 35.71
CA VAL A 337 -13.30 -24.06 34.69
C VAL A 337 -12.14 -23.33 35.38
N VAL A 338 -10.90 -23.67 35.01
CA VAL A 338 -9.69 -23.07 35.56
C VAL A 338 -9.07 -22.03 34.66
N GLN A 339 -9.38 -22.07 33.36
CA GLN A 339 -8.97 -21.05 32.36
C GLN A 339 -9.96 -20.97 31.19
N THR A 340 -10.17 -19.76 30.70
CA THR A 340 -10.97 -19.50 29.49
C THR A 340 -10.16 -18.69 28.49
N ARG A 341 -10.27 -19.06 27.22
CA ARG A 341 -9.81 -18.25 26.09
C ARG A 341 -10.93 -18.07 25.08
N LYS A 342 -10.91 -16.95 24.36
CA LYS A 342 -11.79 -16.68 23.25
C LYS A 342 -10.95 -16.41 22.01
N GLU A 343 -11.23 -17.15 20.95
CA GLU A 343 -10.54 -16.98 19.67
C GLU A 343 -11.55 -16.57 18.59
N ARG A 344 -11.22 -15.47 17.88
CA ARG A 344 -12.03 -14.98 16.76
C ARG A 344 -11.54 -15.63 15.46
N PHE A 345 -12.45 -16.00 14.59
CA PHE A 345 -12.11 -16.62 13.32
C PHE A 345 -13.15 -16.33 12.24
N GLY A 346 -12.77 -16.50 10.98
CA GLY A 346 -13.65 -16.51 9.83
C GLY A 346 -13.54 -17.83 9.08
N VAL A 347 -14.55 -18.15 8.28
CA VAL A 347 -14.57 -19.35 7.43
C VAL A 347 -14.48 -18.91 5.99
N ARG A 348 -13.41 -19.24 5.32
CA ARG A 348 -13.20 -18.94 3.90
C ARG A 348 -12.37 -20.01 3.19
N LYS A 349 -12.45 -20.01 1.87
CA LYS A 349 -11.63 -20.84 0.99
C LYS A 349 -11.11 -19.95 -0.15
N LEU A 350 -9.79 -19.77 -0.23
CA LEU A 350 -9.12 -19.02 -1.30
C LEU A 350 -8.23 -19.97 -2.09
N GLU A 351 -8.42 -20.04 -3.38
CA GLU A 351 -7.69 -20.97 -4.22
C GLU A 351 -7.50 -20.47 -5.66
N VAL A 352 -6.56 -21.08 -6.36
CA VAL A 352 -6.31 -20.90 -7.79
C VAL A 352 -6.84 -22.14 -8.54
N ARG A 353 -7.63 -21.91 -9.59
CA ARG A 353 -8.10 -22.94 -10.51
C ARG A 353 -7.71 -22.53 -11.95
N GLY A 354 -6.69 -23.18 -12.48
CA GLY A 354 -6.13 -22.80 -13.77
C GLY A 354 -5.52 -21.38 -13.73
N THR A 355 -6.07 -20.46 -14.51
CA THR A 355 -5.60 -19.07 -14.58
C THR A 355 -6.46 -18.09 -13.80
N ARG A 356 -7.30 -18.57 -12.88
CA ARG A 356 -8.25 -17.73 -12.15
C ARG A 356 -8.23 -17.96 -10.64
N PHE A 357 -8.57 -16.92 -9.90
CA PHE A 357 -8.75 -16.96 -8.46
C PHE A 357 -10.21 -17.23 -8.11
N PHE A 358 -10.41 -17.95 -7.00
CA PHE A 358 -11.71 -18.24 -6.43
C PHE A 358 -11.70 -18.02 -4.93
N LEU A 359 -12.73 -17.33 -4.45
CA LEU A 359 -13.00 -17.15 -3.02
C LEU A 359 -14.38 -17.76 -2.71
N ASN A 360 -14.41 -18.74 -1.79
CA ASN A 360 -15.65 -19.44 -1.41
C ASN A 360 -16.38 -20.05 -2.65
N ASP A 361 -15.60 -20.68 -3.53
CA ASP A 361 -16.02 -21.30 -4.80
C ASP A 361 -16.54 -20.30 -5.87
N LYS A 362 -16.48 -19.00 -5.61
CA LYS A 362 -16.88 -17.95 -6.56
C LYS A 362 -15.67 -17.31 -7.21
N PRO A 363 -15.71 -16.94 -8.51
CA PRO A 363 -14.64 -16.22 -9.16
C PRO A 363 -14.31 -14.93 -8.41
N PHE A 364 -13.03 -14.68 -8.22
CA PHE A 364 -12.53 -13.53 -7.45
C PHE A 364 -11.53 -12.70 -8.25
N TYR A 365 -11.57 -11.37 -8.04
CA TYR A 365 -10.65 -10.41 -8.64
C TYR A 365 -9.99 -9.56 -7.55
N PHE A 366 -8.68 -9.57 -7.50
CA PHE A 366 -7.91 -8.78 -6.54
C PHE A 366 -7.88 -7.31 -6.97
N ARG A 367 -8.51 -6.44 -6.21
CA ARG A 367 -8.43 -4.99 -6.32
C ARG A 367 -7.54 -4.49 -5.19
N GLY A 368 -6.24 -4.55 -5.42
CA GLY A 368 -5.25 -4.35 -4.38
C GLY A 368 -4.59 -2.99 -4.38
N PHE A 369 -3.98 -2.69 -3.25
CA PHE A 369 -3.06 -1.57 -3.09
C PHE A 369 -1.78 -2.00 -2.37
N GLY A 370 -0.68 -1.28 -2.65
CA GLY A 370 0.58 -1.40 -1.94
C GLY A 370 0.61 -0.52 -0.70
N ASP A 371 1.19 -1.05 0.36
CA ASP A 371 1.47 -0.34 1.62
C ASP A 371 2.99 -0.35 1.86
N ASP A 372 3.56 0.82 2.00
CA ASP A 372 4.99 1.06 2.27
C ASP A 372 5.24 1.51 3.70
N SER A 373 4.30 1.19 4.61
CA SER A 373 4.43 1.49 6.05
C SER A 373 4.64 2.98 6.36
N VAL A 374 3.82 3.84 5.79
CA VAL A 374 3.91 5.29 5.96
C VAL A 374 3.10 5.76 7.16
N TYR A 375 3.77 6.08 8.25
CA TYR A 375 3.16 6.56 9.50
C TYR A 375 3.73 7.92 9.92
N PRO A 376 3.27 9.03 9.34
CA PRO A 376 3.93 10.34 9.47
C PRO A 376 3.87 10.94 10.88
N ILE A 377 2.96 10.49 11.74
CA ILE A 377 2.84 10.98 13.12
C ILE A 377 3.57 10.07 14.10
N SER A 378 3.33 8.75 14.02
CA SER A 378 3.89 7.78 14.96
C SER A 378 5.32 7.32 14.59
N GLY A 379 5.74 7.51 13.33
CA GLY A 379 6.99 7.00 12.79
C GLY A 379 6.95 5.51 12.45
N ILE A 380 6.24 4.74 13.26
CA ILE A 380 6.03 3.29 13.10
C ILE A 380 4.55 2.97 13.14
N THR A 381 4.20 1.74 12.73
CA THR A 381 2.84 1.23 12.81
C THR A 381 2.26 1.37 14.22
N PRO A 382 1.14 2.06 14.40
CA PRO A 382 0.48 2.18 15.70
C PRO A 382 -0.09 0.84 16.16
N PRO A 383 0.08 0.42 17.41
CA PRO A 383 -0.57 -0.76 17.97
C PRO A 383 -2.04 -0.45 18.33
N SER A 384 -2.85 -0.05 17.35
CA SER A 384 -4.24 0.36 17.52
C SER A 384 -5.10 -0.20 16.39
N ARG A 385 -6.00 -1.11 16.75
CA ARG A 385 -6.97 -1.67 15.81
C ARG A 385 -7.88 -0.59 15.21
N GLU A 386 -8.31 0.36 16.02
CA GLU A 386 -9.20 1.47 15.59
C GLU A 386 -8.53 2.34 14.52
N TYR A 387 -7.24 2.65 14.70
CA TYR A 387 -6.45 3.39 13.71
C TYR A 387 -6.42 2.66 12.37
N HIS A 388 -6.07 1.39 12.40
CA HIS A 388 -5.99 0.59 11.17
C HIS A 388 -7.36 0.37 10.54
N LEU A 389 -8.41 0.16 11.35
CA LEU A 389 -9.78 -0.02 10.86
C LEU A 389 -10.27 1.24 10.11
N GLU A 390 -10.02 2.44 10.65
CA GLU A 390 -10.37 3.70 9.98
C GLU A 390 -9.72 3.78 8.60
N HIS A 391 -8.41 3.48 8.50
CA HIS A 391 -7.66 3.56 7.25
C HIS A 391 -8.08 2.48 6.25
N LEU A 392 -8.25 1.25 6.70
CA LEU A 392 -8.71 0.15 5.84
C LEU A 392 -10.15 0.36 5.35
N MET A 393 -11.00 1.03 6.14
CA MET A 393 -12.34 1.42 5.69
C MET A 393 -12.29 2.51 4.61
N LYS A 394 -11.29 3.42 4.61
CA LYS A 394 -11.05 4.34 3.49
C LYS A 394 -10.63 3.57 2.22
N ALA A 395 -9.76 2.58 2.35
CA ALA A 395 -9.40 1.70 1.24
C ALA A 395 -10.64 0.94 0.70
N ARG A 396 -11.51 0.44 1.58
CA ARG A 396 -12.79 -0.17 1.20
C ARG A 396 -13.71 0.81 0.46
N ALA A 397 -13.79 2.05 0.93
CA ALA A 397 -14.58 3.11 0.28
C ALA A 397 -14.08 3.41 -1.14
N ALA A 398 -12.79 3.25 -1.42
CA ALA A 398 -12.22 3.31 -2.77
C ALA A 398 -12.41 2.00 -3.57
N GLY A 399 -13.03 0.96 -3.00
CA GLY A 399 -13.33 -0.31 -3.66
C GLY A 399 -12.21 -1.36 -3.57
N PHE A 400 -11.15 -1.14 -2.82
CA PHE A 400 -10.10 -2.15 -2.61
C PHE A 400 -10.60 -3.31 -1.75
N ASN A 401 -10.04 -4.50 -1.97
CA ASN A 401 -10.33 -5.73 -1.23
C ASN A 401 -9.07 -6.50 -0.80
N TYR A 402 -7.89 -5.96 -1.09
CA TYR A 402 -6.62 -6.61 -0.89
C TYR A 402 -5.53 -5.58 -0.66
N VAL A 403 -4.55 -5.92 0.20
CA VAL A 403 -3.34 -5.13 0.44
C VAL A 403 -2.09 -6.01 0.35
N ARG A 404 -1.07 -5.49 -0.30
CA ARG A 404 0.30 -5.99 -0.27
C ARG A 404 1.12 -5.14 0.67
N LEU A 405 1.68 -5.74 1.70
CA LEU A 405 2.62 -5.10 2.63
C LEU A 405 4.04 -5.27 2.07
N HIS A 406 4.49 -4.26 1.33
CA HIS A 406 5.75 -4.30 0.60
C HIS A 406 6.96 -4.48 1.52
N THR A 407 7.62 -5.65 1.41
CA THR A 407 8.82 -6.02 2.17
C THR A 407 8.69 -5.92 3.69
N HIS A 408 7.45 -5.96 4.21
CA HIS A 408 7.22 -5.93 5.65
C HIS A 408 5.99 -6.75 6.06
N CYS A 409 5.79 -6.84 7.36
CA CYS A 409 4.59 -7.38 7.97
C CYS A 409 4.09 -6.41 9.05
N GLU A 410 2.79 -6.21 9.10
CA GLU A 410 2.14 -5.37 10.06
C GLU A 410 1.87 -6.08 11.42
N VAL A 411 1.46 -5.29 12.40
CA VAL A 411 1.14 -5.75 13.76
C VAL A 411 -0.20 -6.50 13.80
N PRO A 412 -0.47 -7.35 14.81
CA PRO A 412 -1.73 -8.08 14.94
C PRO A 412 -2.98 -7.19 14.87
N GLU A 413 -2.93 -6.00 15.42
CA GLU A 413 -4.03 -5.02 15.40
C GLU A 413 -4.43 -4.62 13.96
N TYR A 414 -3.48 -4.64 13.03
CA TYR A 414 -3.74 -4.43 11.60
C TYR A 414 -4.56 -5.59 11.01
N PHE A 415 -4.19 -6.84 11.34
CA PHE A 415 -4.92 -8.02 10.87
C PHE A 415 -6.30 -8.12 11.51
N GLU A 416 -6.44 -7.74 12.79
CA GLU A 416 -7.74 -7.66 13.45
C GLU A 416 -8.67 -6.64 12.75
N ALA A 417 -8.13 -5.50 12.36
CA ALA A 417 -8.84 -4.49 11.58
C ALA A 417 -9.16 -4.96 10.16
N ALA A 418 -8.23 -5.66 9.50
CA ALA A 418 -8.42 -6.22 8.17
C ALA A 418 -9.50 -7.30 8.13
N ASP A 419 -9.60 -8.14 9.18
CA ASP A 419 -10.67 -9.11 9.35
C ASP A 419 -12.05 -8.44 9.35
N GLU A 420 -12.18 -7.30 10.04
CA GLU A 420 -13.43 -6.55 10.15
C GLU A 420 -13.72 -5.69 8.91
N ALA A 421 -12.69 -5.09 8.34
CA ALA A 421 -12.82 -4.29 7.12
C ALA A 421 -13.09 -5.14 5.87
N GLY A 422 -12.79 -6.44 5.88
CA GLY A 422 -12.89 -7.29 4.70
C GLY A 422 -11.77 -7.01 3.70
N ILE A 423 -10.54 -6.87 4.16
CA ILE A 423 -9.34 -6.69 3.32
C ILE A 423 -8.47 -7.94 3.44
N LEU A 424 -8.17 -8.58 2.31
CA LEU A 424 -7.18 -9.65 2.24
C LEU A 424 -5.78 -9.07 2.37
N VAL A 425 -4.89 -9.71 3.12
CA VAL A 425 -3.54 -9.22 3.42
C VAL A 425 -2.48 -10.17 2.88
N GLN A 426 -1.52 -9.62 2.17
CA GLN A 426 -0.28 -10.27 1.75
C GLN A 426 0.89 -9.61 2.48
N PRO A 427 1.36 -10.12 3.61
CA PRO A 427 2.63 -9.70 4.18
C PRO A 427 3.78 -10.30 3.39
N GLU A 428 4.83 -9.51 3.19
CA GLU A 428 6.08 -10.00 2.59
C GLU A 428 7.13 -10.23 3.66
N LEU A 429 8.04 -11.18 3.41
CA LEU A 429 9.20 -11.33 4.27
C LEU A 429 10.02 -10.03 4.21
N SER A 430 10.56 -9.64 5.36
CA SER A 430 11.34 -8.39 5.50
C SER A 430 12.73 -8.55 4.89
N TYR A 431 12.79 -8.82 3.59
CA TYR A 431 14.01 -9.06 2.86
C TYR A 431 13.99 -8.29 1.54
N TYR A 432 15.06 -7.54 1.27
CA TYR A 432 15.28 -6.78 0.04
C TYR A 432 16.72 -6.92 -0.42
N LEU A 433 16.93 -7.09 -1.71
CA LEU A 433 18.22 -7.51 -2.29
C LEU A 433 19.38 -6.54 -2.10
N ASP A 434 19.09 -5.27 -1.96
CA ASP A 434 20.11 -4.23 -2.16
C ASP A 434 20.91 -3.88 -0.91
N GLU A 435 20.64 -4.51 0.24
CA GLU A 435 21.35 -4.24 1.49
C GLU A 435 21.83 -5.52 2.20
N PRO A 436 22.78 -6.28 1.59
CA PRO A 436 23.22 -7.56 2.14
C PRO A 436 23.89 -7.46 3.52
N GLU A 437 24.43 -6.32 3.89
CA GLU A 437 25.10 -6.11 5.17
C GLU A 437 24.11 -6.03 6.34
N ASP A 438 22.88 -5.56 6.07
CA ASP A 438 21.82 -5.42 7.07
C ASP A 438 21.08 -6.74 7.33
N TYR A 439 21.18 -7.71 6.44
CA TYR A 439 20.46 -9.00 6.50
C TYR A 439 21.33 -10.18 6.96
N PHE A 440 22.49 -9.92 7.50
CA PHE A 440 23.45 -10.98 7.84
C PHE A 440 22.90 -12.02 8.83
N ASP A 441 21.93 -11.63 9.65
CA ASP A 441 21.29 -12.49 10.65
C ASP A 441 19.82 -12.82 10.31
N TYR A 442 19.33 -12.51 9.10
CA TYR A 442 17.96 -12.76 8.69
C TYR A 442 17.72 -14.24 8.34
N ASP A 443 16.71 -14.82 8.96
CA ASP A 443 16.24 -16.18 8.72
C ASP A 443 14.81 -16.15 8.19
N PRO A 444 14.58 -16.35 6.88
CA PRO A 444 13.26 -16.29 6.27
C PRO A 444 12.32 -17.39 6.77
N VAL A 445 12.83 -18.56 7.13
CA VAL A 445 12.03 -19.66 7.68
C VAL A 445 11.50 -19.32 9.06
N ARG A 446 12.36 -18.78 9.92
CA ARG A 446 11.96 -18.33 11.25
C ARG A 446 10.91 -17.20 11.14
N ASP A 447 11.14 -16.18 10.29
CA ASP A 447 10.20 -15.09 10.12
C ASP A 447 8.83 -15.60 9.61
N ALA A 448 8.82 -16.50 8.63
CA ALA A 448 7.62 -17.12 8.12
C ALA A 448 6.85 -17.89 9.22
N VAL A 449 7.54 -18.62 10.09
CA VAL A 449 6.93 -19.36 11.17
C VAL A 449 6.38 -18.42 12.26
N GLU A 450 7.12 -17.40 12.65
CA GLU A 450 6.66 -16.39 13.62
C GLU A 450 5.38 -15.70 13.13
N ARG A 451 5.32 -15.31 11.86
CA ARG A 451 4.13 -14.73 11.22
C ARG A 451 2.97 -15.72 11.19
N TRP A 452 3.23 -16.96 10.81
CA TRP A 452 2.18 -17.97 10.80
C TRP A 452 1.58 -18.17 12.19
N VAL A 453 2.39 -18.26 13.26
CA VAL A 453 1.88 -18.37 14.62
C VAL A 453 1.06 -17.14 15.02
N ALA A 454 1.54 -15.94 14.69
CA ALA A 454 0.86 -14.71 15.05
C ALA A 454 -0.48 -14.54 14.30
N PHE A 455 -0.53 -14.89 13.01
CA PHE A 455 -1.61 -14.47 12.09
C PHE A 455 -2.48 -15.61 11.54
N ARG A 456 -2.15 -16.89 11.77
CA ARG A 456 -2.93 -18.05 11.26
C ARG A 456 -4.40 -18.05 11.65
N ARG A 457 -4.76 -17.34 12.71
CA ARG A 457 -6.12 -17.14 13.21
C ARG A 457 -6.96 -16.18 12.38
N HIS A 458 -6.34 -15.32 11.57
CA HIS A 458 -6.98 -14.25 10.82
C HIS A 458 -7.44 -14.71 9.44
N PRO A 459 -8.74 -14.59 9.10
CA PRO A 459 -9.22 -14.90 7.76
C PRO A 459 -8.70 -13.90 6.72
N SER A 460 -8.34 -12.68 7.12
CA SER A 460 -7.71 -11.69 6.24
C SER A 460 -6.31 -12.10 5.76
N TYR A 461 -5.53 -12.82 6.55
CA TYR A 461 -4.22 -13.33 6.13
C TYR A 461 -4.36 -14.34 5.00
N ALA A 462 -4.08 -13.93 3.76
CA ALA A 462 -4.46 -14.64 2.55
C ALA A 462 -3.29 -15.24 1.77
N ILE A 463 -2.17 -14.53 1.71
CA ILE A 463 -1.04 -14.86 0.85
C ILE A 463 0.25 -14.79 1.66
N ASN A 464 1.09 -15.81 1.52
CA ASN A 464 2.47 -15.80 1.97
C ASN A 464 3.36 -15.35 0.81
N SER A 465 4.06 -14.24 0.93
CA SER A 465 5.03 -13.77 -0.06
C SER A 465 6.46 -13.82 0.50
N SER A 466 7.35 -14.34 -0.31
CA SER A 466 8.77 -14.49 0.07
C SER A 466 9.59 -13.21 -0.11
N GLY A 467 9.03 -12.17 -0.72
CA GLY A 467 9.69 -10.88 -0.88
C GLY A 467 9.38 -10.18 -2.20
N ASN A 468 10.22 -9.22 -2.54
CA ASN A 468 10.07 -8.35 -3.70
C ASN A 468 11.17 -8.59 -4.74
N GLU A 469 10.82 -8.63 -6.03
CA GLU A 469 11.67 -8.49 -7.22
C GLU A 469 12.95 -9.35 -7.27
N GLY A 470 12.85 -10.65 -7.03
CA GLY A 470 13.96 -11.58 -7.28
C GLY A 470 14.89 -11.84 -6.09
N THR A 471 14.40 -11.69 -4.92
CA THR A 471 15.15 -11.66 -3.67
C THR A 471 15.85 -12.96 -3.29
N LEU A 472 15.16 -14.10 -3.41
CA LEU A 472 15.69 -15.38 -2.92
C LEU A 472 16.32 -16.27 -4.01
N GLY A 473 15.98 -16.01 -5.25
CA GLY A 473 16.37 -16.85 -6.38
C GLY A 473 15.63 -18.20 -6.45
N PRO A 474 15.65 -18.88 -7.60
CA PRO A 474 14.76 -20.02 -7.91
C PRO A 474 14.85 -21.21 -6.97
N ALA A 475 16.03 -21.58 -6.51
CA ALA A 475 16.22 -22.77 -5.66
C ALA A 475 15.69 -22.52 -4.23
N ALA A 476 15.99 -21.36 -3.66
CA ALA A 476 15.53 -20.99 -2.33
C ALA A 476 14.01 -20.73 -2.32
N GLY A 477 13.47 -20.08 -3.35
CA GLY A 477 12.04 -19.87 -3.54
C GLY A 477 11.25 -21.18 -3.55
N ARG A 478 11.74 -22.21 -4.27
CA ARG A 478 11.10 -23.54 -4.28
C ARG A 478 11.07 -24.18 -2.90
N ILE A 479 12.20 -24.16 -2.19
CA ILE A 479 12.29 -24.76 -0.86
C ILE A 479 11.32 -24.07 0.11
N LEU A 480 11.26 -22.72 0.06
CA LEU A 480 10.37 -21.94 0.90
C LEU A 480 8.89 -22.16 0.52
N TYR A 481 8.59 -22.27 -0.76
CA TYR A 481 7.24 -22.62 -1.25
C TYR A 481 6.76 -23.97 -0.68
N GLU A 482 7.55 -25.02 -0.85
CA GLU A 482 7.22 -26.35 -0.33
C GLU A 482 7.03 -26.32 1.20
N PHE A 483 7.88 -25.56 1.90
CA PHE A 483 7.77 -25.38 3.33
C PHE A 483 6.46 -24.66 3.72
N LEU A 484 6.14 -23.53 3.08
CA LEU A 484 4.94 -22.75 3.39
C LEU A 484 3.64 -23.51 3.06
N LYS A 485 3.59 -24.23 1.94
CA LYS A 485 2.44 -25.07 1.57
C LYS A 485 2.22 -26.22 2.57
N LYS A 486 3.29 -26.71 3.18
CA LYS A 486 3.19 -27.76 4.21
C LYS A 486 2.79 -27.19 5.57
N LEU A 487 3.29 -25.99 5.91
CA LEU A 487 2.95 -25.28 7.13
C LEU A 487 1.49 -24.82 7.13
N ASP A 488 1.03 -24.27 6.00
CA ASP A 488 -0.31 -23.71 5.85
C ASP A 488 -0.84 -23.95 4.42
N PRO A 489 -1.54 -25.05 4.19
CA PRO A 489 -2.04 -25.39 2.85
C PRO A 489 -3.20 -24.50 2.37
N ASP A 490 -3.84 -23.75 3.26
CA ASP A 490 -5.04 -22.95 2.96
C ASP A 490 -4.72 -21.55 2.44
N ARG A 491 -3.45 -21.13 2.53
CA ARG A 491 -3.00 -19.83 2.01
C ARG A 491 -2.30 -19.99 0.67
N LEU A 492 -2.49 -18.99 -0.16
CA LEU A 492 -1.70 -18.90 -1.38
C LEU A 492 -0.25 -18.55 -1.01
N VAL A 493 0.65 -19.01 -1.85
CA VAL A 493 2.08 -18.72 -1.72
C VAL A 493 2.58 -18.10 -3.01
N GLN A 494 3.34 -17.03 -2.87
CA GLN A 494 4.05 -16.37 -3.95
C GLN A 494 5.54 -16.35 -3.61
N ASP A 495 6.41 -16.77 -4.52
CA ASP A 495 7.84 -16.80 -4.26
C ASP A 495 8.44 -15.40 -4.22
N GLU A 496 7.96 -14.49 -5.08
CA GLU A 496 8.35 -13.09 -5.10
C GLU A 496 7.31 -12.24 -5.84
N ASP A 497 7.03 -11.05 -5.37
CA ASP A 497 6.16 -10.11 -6.07
C ASP A 497 6.95 -9.30 -7.08
N GLY A 498 6.49 -9.20 -8.32
CA GLY A 498 7.16 -8.46 -9.40
C GLY A 498 8.29 -9.19 -10.12
N GLY A 499 8.46 -10.46 -9.88
CA GLY A 499 9.54 -11.29 -10.41
C GLY A 499 10.00 -11.01 -11.84
N SER A 500 11.25 -11.37 -12.16
CA SER A 500 11.89 -11.09 -13.45
C SER A 500 11.11 -11.68 -14.64
N PRO A 501 11.31 -11.17 -15.87
CA PRO A 501 10.72 -11.75 -17.07
C PRO A 501 10.98 -13.26 -17.23
N GLU A 502 12.09 -13.76 -16.71
CA GLU A 502 12.46 -15.17 -16.75
C GLU A 502 11.59 -16.02 -15.81
N THR A 503 11.12 -15.46 -14.71
CA THR A 503 10.17 -16.12 -13.81
C THR A 503 8.74 -16.09 -14.34
N ARG A 504 8.38 -15.11 -15.18
CA ARG A 504 7.03 -15.00 -15.78
C ARG A 504 6.69 -16.12 -16.74
N ASP A 505 7.65 -16.57 -17.55
CA ASP A 505 7.43 -17.63 -18.53
C ASP A 505 7.56 -19.04 -17.94
N HIS A 506 8.22 -19.14 -16.80
CA HIS A 506 8.56 -20.40 -16.13
C HIS A 506 8.01 -20.47 -14.72
N LEU A 507 6.87 -19.82 -14.47
CA LEU A 507 6.19 -20.00 -13.21
C LEU A 507 5.92 -21.46 -13.04
N ALA A 508 6.95 -22.00 -12.54
CA ALA A 508 6.96 -23.34 -12.11
C ALA A 508 5.89 -23.45 -11.02
N ALA A 509 4.89 -24.29 -11.26
CA ALA A 509 3.92 -24.70 -10.26
C ALA A 509 4.57 -25.26 -8.97
N ASP A 510 5.90 -25.24 -8.92
CA ASP A 510 6.73 -25.68 -7.81
C ASP A 510 7.28 -24.55 -6.93
N ARG A 511 6.95 -23.26 -7.23
CA ARG A 511 7.45 -22.09 -6.46
C ARG A 511 6.37 -21.10 -6.04
N ALA A 512 5.25 -21.09 -6.74
CA ALA A 512 4.16 -20.16 -6.46
C ALA A 512 2.82 -20.74 -6.92
N ASP A 513 1.74 -20.30 -6.24
CA ASP A 513 0.38 -20.63 -6.67
C ASP A 513 -0.09 -19.70 -7.79
N PHE A 514 0.49 -18.51 -7.94
CA PHE A 514 0.14 -17.52 -8.96
C PHE A 514 1.34 -16.62 -9.32
N CYS A 515 1.17 -15.86 -10.38
CA CYS A 515 2.19 -14.95 -10.91
C CYS A 515 1.95 -13.50 -10.57
N SER A 516 3.01 -12.70 -10.53
CA SER A 516 2.91 -11.26 -10.59
C SER A 516 3.94 -10.65 -11.55
N GLY A 517 3.63 -9.48 -12.06
CA GLY A 517 4.49 -8.74 -12.99
C GLY A 517 3.78 -7.54 -13.59
N PRO A 518 4.44 -6.73 -14.43
CA PRO A 518 3.81 -5.59 -15.08
C PRO A 518 2.83 -6.02 -16.17
N LEU A 519 1.68 -5.36 -16.23
CA LEU A 519 0.68 -5.53 -17.29
C LEU A 519 0.87 -4.55 -18.47
N ASN A 520 1.67 -3.53 -18.29
CA ASN A 520 1.68 -2.33 -19.12
C ASN A 520 2.28 -2.46 -20.52
N THR A 521 2.96 -3.58 -20.78
CA THR A 521 3.66 -3.83 -22.05
C THR A 521 2.86 -4.68 -23.02
N TRP A 522 1.62 -5.03 -22.66
CA TRP A 522 0.84 -6.01 -23.40
C TRP A 522 -0.32 -5.33 -24.13
N GLU A 523 -0.47 -5.65 -25.41
CA GLU A 523 -1.71 -5.36 -26.11
C GLU A 523 -2.85 -6.13 -25.47
N ARG A 524 -4.00 -5.47 -25.31
CA ARG A 524 -5.19 -6.13 -24.78
C ARG A 524 -5.50 -7.40 -25.56
N GLY A 525 -5.63 -8.53 -24.86
CA GLY A 525 -5.86 -9.84 -25.42
C GLY A 525 -4.63 -10.57 -25.96
N SER A 526 -3.45 -9.92 -26.01
CA SER A 526 -2.17 -10.62 -26.28
C SER A 526 -1.57 -11.22 -25.02
N PHE A 527 -1.92 -10.69 -23.85
CA PHE A 527 -1.52 -11.23 -22.54
C PHE A 527 -2.24 -12.56 -22.29
N ASN A 528 -1.50 -13.65 -22.23
CA ASN A 528 -2.02 -14.98 -21.99
C ASN A 528 -1.16 -15.73 -20.97
N PRO A 529 -1.29 -15.41 -19.68
CA PRO A 529 -0.50 -16.05 -18.64
C PRO A 529 -0.90 -17.51 -18.51
N LYS A 530 0.08 -18.38 -18.20
CA LYS A 530 -0.15 -19.82 -17.95
C LYS A 530 -0.66 -20.11 -16.54
N CYS A 531 -0.71 -19.10 -15.69
CA CYS A 531 -1.13 -19.16 -14.28
C CYS A 531 -2.08 -17.99 -13.97
N ALA A 532 -2.71 -18.01 -12.82
CA ALA A 532 -3.42 -16.83 -12.31
C ALA A 532 -2.42 -15.67 -12.12
N PHE A 533 -2.84 -14.44 -12.38
CA PHE A 533 -1.96 -13.29 -12.44
C PHE A 533 -2.50 -12.08 -11.69
N ILE A 534 -1.64 -11.44 -10.90
CA ILE A 534 -1.87 -10.14 -10.27
C ILE A 534 -0.83 -9.16 -10.80
N CYS A 535 -1.27 -7.99 -11.28
CA CYS A 535 -0.35 -6.98 -11.75
C CYS A 535 0.39 -6.32 -10.59
N HIS A 536 1.73 -6.40 -10.64
CA HIS A 536 2.65 -5.87 -9.64
C HIS A 536 2.76 -4.35 -9.72
N GLU A 537 2.83 -3.66 -8.58
CA GLU A 537 3.07 -2.22 -8.41
C GLU A 537 2.43 -1.33 -9.49
N TYR A 538 1.16 -1.57 -9.72
CA TYR A 538 0.46 -1.00 -10.86
C TYR A 538 0.15 0.49 -10.67
N MET A 539 0.34 1.29 -11.74
CA MET A 539 0.06 2.73 -11.75
C MET A 539 0.93 3.55 -10.77
N ASN A 540 2.20 3.25 -10.71
CA ASN A 540 3.21 4.01 -9.97
C ASN A 540 3.48 5.37 -10.66
N LEU A 541 2.60 6.34 -10.42
CA LEU A 541 2.54 7.63 -11.11
C LEU A 541 3.12 8.74 -10.27
N ALA A 542 4.38 9.12 -10.54
CA ALA A 542 5.12 10.10 -9.76
C ALA A 542 4.65 11.55 -10.03
N VAL A 543 4.27 12.23 -8.97
CA VAL A 543 4.07 13.69 -8.89
C VAL A 543 5.01 14.28 -7.85
N LYS A 544 5.10 15.60 -7.76
CA LYS A 544 5.86 16.23 -6.67
C LYS A 544 5.10 16.10 -5.35
N GLN A 545 5.84 15.90 -4.27
CA GLN A 545 5.26 15.89 -2.93
C GLN A 545 4.61 17.24 -2.61
N ASP A 546 3.43 17.20 -2.04
CA ASP A 546 2.68 18.40 -1.70
C ASP A 546 3.28 19.15 -0.51
N SER A 547 3.92 20.29 -0.79
CA SER A 547 4.55 21.12 0.23
C SER A 547 3.57 21.76 1.21
N ARG A 548 2.28 21.83 0.89
CA ARG A 548 1.23 22.36 1.78
C ARG A 548 1.07 21.49 3.03
N LEU A 549 1.46 20.20 2.96
CA LEU A 549 1.41 19.25 4.06
C LEU A 549 2.54 19.43 5.10
N GLU A 550 3.54 20.27 4.85
CA GLU A 550 4.71 20.41 5.73
C GLU A 550 4.31 20.64 7.19
N LYS A 551 3.28 21.44 7.44
CA LYS A 551 2.80 21.78 8.78
C LYS A 551 2.09 20.62 9.50
N SER A 552 1.64 19.61 8.75
CA SER A 552 0.95 18.45 9.29
C SER A 552 1.91 17.42 9.91
N PHE A 553 3.18 17.45 9.54
CA PHE A 553 4.21 16.61 10.13
C PHE A 553 4.64 17.17 11.48
N SER A 554 4.85 16.30 12.47
CA SER A 554 5.23 16.69 13.83
C SER A 554 6.55 16.07 14.26
N GLY A 555 7.13 16.62 15.33
CA GLY A 555 8.36 16.11 15.94
C GLY A 555 9.57 16.14 15.00
N VAL A 556 10.40 15.10 15.10
CA VAL A 556 11.57 14.91 14.22
C VAL A 556 11.18 14.31 12.85
N TRP A 557 9.95 13.85 12.73
CA TRP A 557 9.35 13.33 11.50
C TRP A 557 8.91 14.46 10.56
N LYS A 558 9.80 15.43 10.31
CA LYS A 558 9.59 16.41 9.26
C LYS A 558 10.48 16.04 8.09
N PRO A 559 9.87 15.71 6.95
CA PRO A 559 10.65 15.46 5.76
C PRO A 559 11.49 16.69 5.41
N THR A 560 12.81 16.54 5.43
CA THR A 560 13.75 17.65 5.12
C THR A 560 13.55 18.23 3.74
N VAL A 561 13.03 17.42 2.84
CA VAL A 561 12.79 17.78 1.44
C VAL A 561 11.73 18.86 1.24
N PHE A 562 10.80 19.04 2.18
CA PHE A 562 9.83 20.12 2.10
C PHE A 562 10.42 21.47 2.49
N ARG A 563 11.53 21.44 3.25
CA ARG A 563 12.16 22.64 3.78
C ARG A 563 12.81 23.45 2.68
N GLY A 564 12.06 24.41 2.18
CA GLY A 564 12.55 25.40 1.26
C GLY A 564 12.61 24.99 -0.20
N GLU A 565 12.62 23.67 -0.54
CA GLU A 565 12.75 23.26 -1.95
C GLU A 565 11.65 23.86 -2.83
N ARG A 566 10.40 23.83 -2.36
CA ARG A 566 9.30 24.46 -3.09
C ARG A 566 9.43 25.98 -3.14
N ALA A 567 9.80 26.61 -2.03
CA ALA A 567 10.01 28.06 -1.97
C ALA A 567 11.17 28.48 -2.86
N GLU A 568 12.29 27.74 -2.85
CA GLU A 568 13.43 27.98 -3.75
C GLU A 568 13.03 27.84 -5.22
N PHE A 569 12.26 26.82 -5.55
CA PHE A 569 11.74 26.62 -6.90
C PHE A 569 10.87 27.80 -7.36
N LEU A 570 9.91 28.22 -6.54
CA LEU A 570 9.03 29.34 -6.86
C LEU A 570 9.82 30.64 -7.01
N ALA A 571 10.76 30.90 -6.10
CA ALA A 571 11.63 32.11 -6.18
C ALA A 571 12.50 32.09 -7.44
N LYS A 572 13.09 30.95 -7.80
CA LYS A 572 13.92 30.78 -9.01
C LYS A 572 13.17 31.17 -10.28
N PHE A 573 11.87 30.85 -10.34
CA PHE A 573 11.04 31.11 -11.52
C PHE A 573 10.15 32.35 -11.41
N GLY A 574 10.25 33.12 -10.31
CA GLY A 574 9.42 34.31 -10.08
C GLY A 574 7.92 34.00 -9.93
N LEU A 575 7.59 32.84 -9.40
CA LEU A 575 6.23 32.37 -9.18
C LEU A 575 5.77 32.66 -7.74
N THR A 576 4.52 33.04 -7.57
CA THR A 576 3.92 33.17 -6.25
C THR A 576 3.51 31.83 -5.65
N HIS A 577 3.20 31.80 -4.35
CA HIS A 577 2.61 30.63 -3.71
C HIS A 577 1.30 30.20 -4.38
N ALA A 578 0.48 31.15 -4.82
CA ALA A 578 -0.77 30.85 -5.52
C ALA A 578 -0.57 30.07 -6.83
N TRP A 579 0.50 30.39 -7.58
CA TRP A 579 0.90 29.57 -8.73
C TRP A 579 1.48 28.22 -8.30
N GLY A 580 2.21 28.17 -7.19
CA GLY A 580 2.68 26.93 -6.59
C GLY A 580 1.55 25.97 -6.30
N ASP A 581 0.47 26.46 -5.68
CA ASP A 581 -0.71 25.66 -5.35
C ASP A 581 -1.44 25.17 -6.60
N ARG A 582 -1.60 26.04 -7.60
CA ARG A 582 -2.22 25.66 -8.90
C ARG A 582 -1.41 24.61 -9.64
N LEU A 583 -0.09 24.72 -9.62
CA LEU A 583 0.77 23.71 -10.25
C LEU A 583 0.71 22.37 -9.50
N GLN A 584 0.60 22.38 -8.17
CA GLN A 584 0.38 21.16 -7.39
C GLN A 584 -0.97 20.51 -7.75
N ASP A 585 -2.03 21.30 -7.83
CA ASP A 585 -3.35 20.80 -8.21
C ASP A 585 -3.37 20.28 -9.67
N ALA A 586 -2.60 20.90 -10.56
CA ALA A 586 -2.46 20.43 -11.94
C ALA A 586 -1.80 19.04 -12.01
N GLN A 587 -0.83 18.77 -11.14
CA GLN A 587 -0.19 17.47 -11.03
C GLN A 587 -1.17 16.41 -10.54
N HIS A 588 -1.94 16.71 -9.50
CA HIS A 588 -2.96 15.80 -8.98
C HIS A 588 -4.07 15.54 -10.02
N ALA A 589 -4.49 16.55 -10.77
CA ALA A 589 -5.47 16.37 -11.84
C ALA A 589 -4.97 15.47 -12.98
N LEU A 590 -3.70 15.59 -13.35
CA LEU A 590 -3.09 14.72 -14.34
C LEU A 590 -2.94 13.29 -13.82
N GLN A 591 -2.54 13.12 -12.55
CA GLN A 591 -2.47 11.83 -11.86
C GLN A 591 -3.85 11.16 -11.81
N LYS A 592 -4.90 11.92 -11.45
CA LYS A 592 -6.30 11.47 -11.47
C LYS A 592 -6.72 10.87 -12.81
N PHE A 593 -6.40 11.56 -13.90
CA PHE A 593 -6.72 11.06 -15.22
C PHE A 593 -6.05 9.71 -15.50
N TRP A 594 -4.74 9.61 -15.27
CA TRP A 594 -4.00 8.39 -15.54
C TRP A 594 -4.34 7.24 -14.59
N GLN A 595 -4.69 7.52 -13.33
CA GLN A 595 -5.18 6.53 -12.37
C GLN A 595 -6.44 5.83 -12.89
N LYS A 596 -7.42 6.61 -13.35
CA LYS A 596 -8.65 6.06 -13.93
C LYS A 596 -8.36 5.23 -15.18
N ASN A 597 -7.60 5.77 -16.13
CA ASN A 597 -7.28 5.05 -17.35
C ASN A 597 -6.55 3.72 -17.09
N GLY A 598 -5.56 3.73 -16.22
CA GLY A 598 -4.80 2.53 -15.92
C GLY A 598 -5.63 1.46 -15.23
N VAL A 599 -6.38 1.82 -14.20
CA VAL A 599 -7.24 0.85 -13.50
C VAL A 599 -8.30 0.29 -14.45
N GLU A 600 -8.94 1.12 -15.27
CA GLU A 600 -9.88 0.63 -16.30
C GLU A 600 -9.20 -0.30 -17.30
N HIS A 601 -7.93 -0.06 -17.67
CA HIS A 601 -7.18 -0.94 -18.55
C HIS A 601 -7.02 -2.34 -17.94
N ALA A 602 -6.53 -2.44 -16.70
CA ALA A 602 -6.40 -3.74 -16.02
C ALA A 602 -7.75 -4.46 -15.87
N ARG A 603 -8.81 -3.71 -15.61
CA ARG A 603 -10.17 -4.25 -15.48
C ARG A 603 -10.78 -4.76 -16.79
N LYS A 604 -10.30 -4.29 -17.93
CA LYS A 604 -10.76 -4.75 -19.26
C LYS A 604 -10.07 -6.03 -19.71
N ASP A 605 -8.92 -6.39 -19.16
CA ASP A 605 -8.20 -7.59 -19.57
C ASP A 605 -8.81 -8.84 -18.92
N PRO A 606 -9.33 -9.80 -19.70
CA PRO A 606 -9.99 -10.99 -19.18
C PRO A 606 -9.03 -12.00 -18.52
N HIS A 607 -7.72 -11.84 -18.75
CA HIS A 607 -6.69 -12.71 -18.20
C HIS A 607 -6.04 -12.12 -16.94
N CYS A 608 -6.27 -10.84 -16.65
CA CYS A 608 -5.83 -10.22 -15.42
C CYS A 608 -6.72 -10.65 -14.26
N GLY A 609 -6.16 -11.31 -13.25
CA GLY A 609 -6.86 -11.74 -12.03
C GLY A 609 -6.87 -10.69 -10.94
N GLY A 610 -6.14 -9.60 -11.13
CA GLY A 610 -6.07 -8.50 -10.18
C GLY A 610 -4.87 -7.59 -10.39
N TYR A 611 -4.77 -6.56 -9.56
CA TYR A 611 -3.63 -5.65 -9.53
C TYR A 611 -3.36 -5.16 -8.10
N CYS A 612 -2.12 -4.76 -7.86
CA CYS A 612 -1.66 -4.03 -6.68
C CYS A 612 -1.40 -2.58 -7.10
N TYR A 613 -2.37 -1.67 -6.84
CA TYR A 613 -2.23 -0.24 -7.13
C TYR A 613 -1.11 0.36 -6.26
N TRP A 614 -0.17 1.07 -6.88
CA TRP A 614 1.00 1.62 -6.19
C TRP A 614 0.96 3.14 -6.09
N THR A 615 0.68 3.71 -4.93
CA THR A 615 0.31 3.18 -3.61
C THR A 615 -0.99 3.82 -3.13
N ILE A 616 -1.56 3.36 -1.99
CA ILE A 616 -2.76 4.03 -1.48
C ILE A 616 -2.43 5.40 -0.89
N VAL A 617 -1.31 5.54 -0.17
CA VAL A 617 -0.84 6.83 0.36
C VAL A 617 0.47 7.23 -0.28
N ASP A 618 0.75 8.52 -0.32
CA ASP A 618 2.00 9.04 -0.83
C ASP A 618 3.20 8.46 -0.08
N VAL A 619 4.04 7.75 -0.81
CA VAL A 619 5.39 7.41 -0.39
C VAL A 619 6.31 8.47 -0.94
N ALA A 620 6.97 9.20 -0.06
CA ALA A 620 7.81 10.28 -0.48
C ALA A 620 9.23 9.78 -0.79
N VAL A 621 9.64 9.87 -2.04
CA VAL A 621 10.98 9.49 -2.52
C VAL A 621 11.75 10.72 -2.98
N ARG A 622 12.99 10.87 -2.55
CA ARG A 622 13.83 12.00 -2.91
C ARG A 622 14.85 11.66 -3.99
N ASN A 623 14.84 12.42 -5.08
CA ASN A 623 15.96 12.45 -6.00
C ASN A 623 16.98 13.50 -5.55
N VAL A 624 18.15 13.05 -5.09
CA VAL A 624 19.20 13.94 -4.54
C VAL A 624 19.83 14.84 -5.58
N GLU A 625 20.06 14.30 -6.77
CA GLU A 625 20.70 15.04 -7.85
C GLU A 625 19.82 16.19 -8.35
N LYS A 626 18.52 15.89 -8.48
CA LYS A 626 17.55 16.85 -8.98
C LYS A 626 16.90 17.69 -7.88
N LYS A 627 17.17 17.40 -6.61
CA LYS A 627 16.57 18.05 -5.45
C LYS A 627 15.03 18.05 -5.51
N THR A 628 14.45 16.94 -5.93
CA THR A 628 12.99 16.77 -6.03
C THR A 628 12.53 15.63 -5.17
N CYS A 629 11.32 15.75 -4.65
CA CYS A 629 10.66 14.70 -3.91
C CYS A 629 9.37 14.29 -4.63
N THR A 630 9.23 13.01 -4.87
CA THR A 630 8.08 12.42 -5.57
C THR A 630 7.10 11.76 -4.61
N ALA A 631 5.86 11.64 -5.04
CA ALA A 631 4.76 10.99 -4.36
C ALA A 631 3.88 10.26 -5.36
N GLN A 632 3.38 9.07 -5.03
CA GLN A 632 2.64 8.21 -5.95
C GLN A 632 1.22 7.90 -5.50
N GLY A 633 0.88 8.19 -4.24
CA GLY A 633 -0.36 7.77 -3.60
C GLY A 633 -1.65 8.24 -4.27
N LEU A 634 -2.71 7.48 -4.04
CA LEU A 634 -4.08 7.93 -4.25
C LEU A 634 -4.44 9.05 -3.25
N LEU A 635 -4.05 8.86 -2.00
CA LEU A 635 -4.25 9.76 -0.87
C LEU A 635 -2.92 10.40 -0.46
N ASP A 636 -3.00 11.46 0.35
CA ASP A 636 -1.84 12.05 0.99
C ASP A 636 -1.26 11.12 2.11
N PRO A 637 -0.08 11.41 2.69
CA PRO A 637 0.51 10.56 3.74
C PRO A 637 -0.34 10.44 5.02
N PHE A 638 -1.34 11.32 5.19
CA PHE A 638 -2.29 11.35 6.32
C PHE A 638 -3.63 10.71 5.98
N TRP A 639 -3.73 9.99 4.87
CA TRP A 639 -4.95 9.34 4.38
C TRP A 639 -6.09 10.32 4.03
N ASN A 640 -5.78 11.54 3.60
CA ASN A 640 -6.74 12.49 3.08
C ASN A 640 -6.76 12.50 1.56
N GLU A 641 -7.91 12.83 0.98
CA GLU A 641 -8.04 13.06 -0.46
C GLU A 641 -7.21 14.28 -0.88
N LYS A 642 -6.50 14.17 -2.01
CA LYS A 642 -5.66 15.25 -2.54
C LYS A 642 -6.51 16.31 -3.22
N SER A 643 -6.13 17.57 -3.08
CA SER A 643 -6.73 18.67 -3.85
C SER A 643 -6.64 18.41 -5.35
N ALA A 644 -7.75 18.56 -6.09
CA ALA A 644 -7.87 18.23 -7.50
C ALA A 644 -7.52 16.78 -7.88
N GLY A 645 -7.25 15.92 -6.89
CA GLY A 645 -6.99 14.50 -7.05
C GLY A 645 -8.25 13.66 -7.20
N GLN A 646 -8.08 12.34 -7.19
CA GLN A 646 -9.16 11.38 -7.20
C GLN A 646 -9.79 11.30 -5.81
N THR A 647 -11.11 11.42 -5.69
CA THR A 647 -11.80 11.08 -4.44
C THR A 647 -11.99 9.57 -4.30
N LEU A 648 -12.19 9.09 -3.07
CA LEU A 648 -12.46 7.66 -2.82
C LEU A 648 -13.71 7.20 -3.57
N ALA A 649 -14.76 8.02 -3.58
CA ALA A 649 -16.01 7.71 -4.26
C ALA A 649 -15.85 7.64 -5.78
N GLU A 650 -15.10 8.57 -6.38
CA GLU A 650 -14.81 8.54 -7.81
C GLU A 650 -13.96 7.32 -8.17
N PHE A 651 -12.95 6.98 -7.36
CA PHE A 651 -12.12 5.80 -7.59
C PHE A 651 -12.95 4.51 -7.53
N ALA A 652 -13.89 4.42 -6.61
CA ALA A 652 -14.80 3.26 -6.48
C ALA A 652 -15.66 3.04 -7.73
N THR A 653 -15.93 4.04 -8.57
CA THR A 653 -16.77 3.87 -9.77
C THR A 653 -16.17 2.88 -10.77
N PHE A 654 -14.85 2.76 -10.81
CA PHE A 654 -14.12 1.81 -11.68
C PHE A 654 -13.33 0.75 -10.91
N ASN A 655 -13.30 0.83 -9.56
CA ASN A 655 -12.63 -0.13 -8.67
C ASN A 655 -13.58 -1.00 -7.83
N SER A 656 -14.89 -0.98 -8.08
CA SER A 656 -15.86 -1.82 -7.37
C SER A 656 -15.93 -3.26 -7.94
N PRO A 657 -16.55 -4.22 -7.22
CA PRO A 657 -16.74 -5.59 -7.73
C PRO A 657 -17.48 -5.62 -9.07
N THR A 658 -18.40 -4.69 -9.26
CA THR A 658 -19.14 -4.50 -10.51
C THR A 658 -18.86 -3.12 -11.04
N CYS A 659 -18.31 -2.99 -12.22
CA CYS A 659 -18.08 -1.68 -12.84
C CYS A 659 -18.30 -1.73 -14.36
N LEU A 660 -18.68 -0.56 -14.86
CA LEU A 660 -18.83 -0.30 -16.29
C LEU A 660 -17.54 0.30 -16.84
N LEU A 661 -17.14 -0.15 -18.01
CA LEU A 661 -15.94 0.27 -18.71
C LEU A 661 -16.29 0.68 -20.14
N LEU A 662 -15.47 1.52 -20.73
CA LEU A 662 -15.66 1.99 -22.10
C LEU A 662 -14.43 1.64 -22.93
N ASP A 663 -14.66 1.07 -24.12
CA ASP A 663 -13.72 1.09 -25.23
C ASP A 663 -14.25 1.92 -26.39
N THR A 664 -13.33 2.61 -27.05
CA THR A 664 -13.57 3.24 -28.35
C THR A 664 -12.49 2.74 -29.31
N GLU A 665 -12.75 2.73 -30.61
CA GLU A 665 -11.76 2.29 -31.63
C GLU A 665 -10.40 2.98 -31.49
N ASN A 666 -10.39 4.21 -31.00
CA ASN A 666 -9.18 4.98 -30.81
C ASN A 666 -8.55 4.76 -29.43
N ARG A 667 -9.33 4.33 -28.43
CA ARG A 667 -8.81 4.02 -27.08
C ARG A 667 -8.07 2.70 -27.01
N GLU A 668 -8.36 1.73 -27.85
CA GLU A 668 -7.56 0.52 -27.97
C GLU A 668 -6.13 0.83 -28.42
N ARG A 669 -5.94 1.88 -29.24
CA ARG A 669 -4.61 2.37 -29.64
C ARG A 669 -3.88 3.08 -28.50
N ASP A 670 -4.60 3.63 -27.53
CA ASP A 670 -4.02 4.34 -26.40
C ASP A 670 -3.22 3.40 -25.48
N PHE A 671 -3.45 2.10 -25.58
CA PHE A 671 -2.83 1.09 -24.73
C PHE A 671 -1.81 0.21 -25.48
N THR A 672 -1.67 0.38 -26.77
CA THR A 672 -0.59 -0.27 -27.52
C THR A 672 0.71 0.45 -27.23
N GLY A 673 1.47 -0.05 -26.27
CA GLY A 673 2.79 0.49 -25.95
C GLY A 673 3.71 0.39 -27.17
N SER A 674 4.19 1.51 -27.73
CA SER A 674 5.34 1.43 -28.63
C SER A 674 6.57 1.11 -27.80
N ALA A 675 7.34 0.09 -28.20
CA ALA A 675 8.58 -0.34 -27.58
C ALA A 675 9.67 0.76 -27.52
N GLU A 676 9.45 1.91 -28.15
CA GLU A 676 10.37 3.05 -28.21
C GLU A 676 10.15 4.08 -27.09
N ILE A 677 9.11 3.93 -26.27
CA ILE A 677 8.90 4.86 -25.17
C ILE A 677 9.75 4.40 -24.01
N ASP A 678 10.85 5.08 -23.88
CA ASP A 678 11.72 5.23 -22.73
C ASP A 678 11.16 4.57 -21.46
N LYS A 679 11.66 3.38 -21.16
CA LYS A 679 11.58 2.59 -19.90
C LYS A 679 10.53 2.93 -18.79
N THR A 680 9.58 3.79 -19.09
CA THR A 680 8.44 4.10 -18.23
C THR A 680 7.32 3.08 -18.50
N TRP A 681 7.51 1.93 -17.98
CA TRP A 681 6.76 0.68 -18.15
C TRP A 681 5.29 0.75 -17.74
N TRP A 682 4.82 1.90 -17.23
CA TRP A 682 3.69 1.94 -16.34
C TRP A 682 2.50 2.74 -16.88
N ILE A 683 2.66 3.40 -18.01
CA ILE A 683 1.62 4.23 -18.59
C ILE A 683 1.32 3.77 -20.00
N PRO A 684 0.13 3.20 -20.23
CA PRO A 684 -0.27 2.77 -21.55
C PRO A 684 -0.56 3.97 -22.48
N GLY A 685 -0.26 3.80 -23.75
CA GLY A 685 -0.70 4.70 -24.80
C GLY A 685 0.19 5.92 -25.08
N LYS A 686 -0.01 6.54 -26.20
CA LYS A 686 0.54 7.85 -26.54
C LYS A 686 -0.57 8.89 -26.41
N PRO A 687 -0.33 10.07 -25.83
CA PRO A 687 -1.35 11.11 -25.71
C PRO A 687 -1.94 11.55 -27.04
N GLU A 688 -1.14 11.54 -28.09
CA GLU A 688 -1.57 11.82 -29.44
C GLU A 688 -2.53 10.75 -30.03
N GLU A 689 -2.56 9.58 -29.45
CA GLU A 689 -3.48 8.49 -29.81
C GLU A 689 -4.74 8.50 -28.95
N THR A 690 -4.77 9.31 -27.87
CA THR A 690 -5.95 9.45 -26.98
C THR A 690 -7.01 10.27 -27.68
N ASN A 691 -8.00 9.64 -28.25
CA ASN A 691 -9.06 10.35 -28.95
C ASN A 691 -10.27 10.64 -28.06
N CYS A 692 -10.23 11.79 -27.40
CA CYS A 692 -11.38 12.36 -26.67
C CYS A 692 -11.97 13.59 -27.39
N VAL A 693 -11.42 13.96 -28.55
CA VAL A 693 -11.84 15.12 -29.36
C VAL A 693 -12.44 14.67 -30.67
N TYR A 694 -13.63 15.13 -30.98
CA TYR A 694 -14.38 14.77 -32.16
C TYR A 694 -14.93 16.03 -32.88
N VAL A 695 -15.10 15.92 -34.18
CA VAL A 695 -15.67 16.99 -35.05
C VAL A 695 -17.07 16.58 -35.51
N THR A 696 -17.92 17.57 -35.73
CA THR A 696 -19.24 17.37 -36.33
C THR A 696 -19.17 16.46 -37.57
N GLY A 697 -19.99 15.43 -37.60
CA GLY A 697 -20.08 14.45 -38.70
C GLY A 697 -19.23 13.19 -38.46
N GLU A 698 -18.34 13.17 -37.47
CA GLU A 698 -17.68 11.94 -37.00
C GLU A 698 -18.63 11.09 -36.17
N THR A 699 -18.19 9.91 -35.83
CA THR A 699 -18.96 8.96 -35.00
C THR A 699 -18.09 8.46 -33.84
N ILE A 700 -18.63 8.48 -32.63
CA ILE A 700 -18.02 7.83 -31.48
C ILE A 700 -18.48 6.37 -31.46
N HIS A 701 -17.59 5.44 -31.79
CA HIS A 701 -17.86 4.01 -31.71
C HIS A 701 -17.60 3.56 -30.29
N ALA A 702 -18.65 3.38 -29.51
CA ALA A 702 -18.60 3.00 -28.10
C ALA A 702 -18.86 1.51 -27.91
N ASP A 703 -17.96 0.81 -27.23
CA ASP A 703 -18.16 -0.55 -26.72
C ASP A 703 -18.23 -0.46 -25.19
N PHE A 704 -19.41 -0.73 -24.64
CA PHE A 704 -19.62 -0.76 -23.21
C PHE A 704 -19.32 -2.15 -22.68
N LEU A 705 -18.38 -2.24 -21.73
CA LEU A 705 -18.01 -3.48 -21.10
C LEU A 705 -18.51 -3.50 -19.65
N LEU A 706 -18.86 -4.70 -19.19
CA LEU A 706 -19.20 -4.95 -17.79
C LEU A 706 -18.16 -5.91 -17.20
N ALA A 707 -17.40 -5.42 -16.23
CA ALA A 707 -16.58 -6.24 -15.35
C ALA A 707 -17.40 -6.55 -14.10
N HIS A 708 -17.79 -7.82 -13.92
CA HIS A 708 -18.61 -8.23 -12.80
C HIS A 708 -17.99 -9.42 -12.06
N TYR A 709 -17.47 -9.13 -10.85
CA TYR A 709 -16.87 -10.07 -9.91
C TYR A 709 -17.57 -10.01 -8.53
N GLY A 710 -18.85 -9.62 -8.53
CA GLY A 710 -19.72 -9.75 -7.37
C GLY A 710 -20.02 -11.21 -7.05
N GLU A 711 -20.52 -11.49 -5.85
CA GLU A 711 -20.76 -12.86 -5.39
C GLU A 711 -21.87 -13.58 -6.13
N ASP A 712 -22.87 -12.84 -6.64
CA ASP A 712 -24.05 -13.41 -7.28
C ASP A 712 -24.26 -12.84 -8.69
N PRO A 713 -24.87 -13.60 -9.62
CA PRO A 713 -25.28 -13.06 -10.90
C PRO A 713 -26.24 -11.88 -10.74
N LEU A 714 -26.16 -10.92 -11.65
CA LEU A 714 -27.11 -9.82 -11.75
C LEU A 714 -28.34 -10.28 -12.55
N ALA A 715 -29.53 -10.07 -12.00
CA ALA A 715 -30.79 -10.31 -12.67
C ALA A 715 -31.45 -9.02 -13.14
N ASP A 716 -32.28 -9.11 -14.15
CA ASP A 716 -33.02 -7.96 -14.73
C ASP A 716 -32.10 -6.74 -15.01
N ALA A 717 -30.87 -7.04 -15.43
CA ALA A 717 -29.88 -6.01 -15.67
C ALA A 717 -30.26 -5.16 -16.88
N ARG A 718 -30.10 -3.85 -16.75
CA ARG A 718 -30.39 -2.85 -17.77
C ARG A 718 -29.25 -1.83 -17.82
N LEU A 719 -28.84 -1.50 -19.02
CA LEU A 719 -27.83 -0.49 -19.30
C LEU A 719 -28.52 0.75 -19.85
N ASP A 720 -28.37 1.88 -19.20
CA ASP A 720 -28.80 3.19 -19.67
C ASP A 720 -27.57 4.05 -19.94
N TRP A 721 -27.54 4.78 -21.06
CA TRP A 721 -26.44 5.67 -21.37
C TRP A 721 -26.92 6.99 -21.98
N ASN A 722 -26.18 8.04 -21.78
CA ASN A 722 -26.43 9.33 -22.40
C ASN A 722 -25.13 10.10 -22.63
N LEU A 723 -25.07 10.86 -23.73
CA LEU A 723 -24.06 11.86 -24.03
C LEU A 723 -24.66 13.24 -23.80
N THR A 724 -24.16 13.96 -22.80
CA THR A 724 -24.75 15.24 -22.37
C THR A 724 -23.68 16.33 -22.30
N GLY A 725 -23.97 17.47 -22.91
CA GLY A 725 -23.12 18.66 -22.81
C GLY A 725 -23.13 19.24 -21.39
N THR A 726 -22.07 19.98 -21.04
CA THR A 726 -21.97 20.66 -19.74
C THR A 726 -23.05 21.73 -19.52
N ASP A 727 -23.75 22.14 -20.58
CA ASP A 727 -24.92 23.03 -20.53
C ASP A 727 -26.25 22.27 -20.30
N GLY A 728 -26.19 20.96 -20.13
CA GLY A 728 -27.36 20.09 -19.94
C GLY A 728 -28.01 19.59 -21.24
N THR A 729 -27.48 19.94 -22.40
CA THR A 729 -28.00 19.46 -23.69
C THR A 729 -27.75 17.97 -23.84
N VAL A 730 -28.78 17.16 -23.98
CA VAL A 730 -28.66 15.74 -24.27
C VAL A 730 -28.50 15.54 -25.79
N TYR A 731 -27.32 15.09 -26.19
CA TYR A 731 -27.00 14.86 -27.61
C TYR A 731 -27.43 13.50 -28.11
N ALA A 732 -27.27 12.48 -27.28
CA ALA A 732 -27.69 11.10 -27.58
C ALA A 732 -27.98 10.35 -26.29
N LYS A 733 -28.83 9.35 -26.37
CA LYS A 733 -29.12 8.44 -25.25
C LYS A 733 -29.61 7.09 -25.76
N GLY A 734 -29.45 6.08 -24.97
CA GLY A 734 -29.95 4.73 -25.24
C GLY A 734 -30.21 3.95 -23.97
N SER A 735 -30.87 2.81 -24.14
CA SER A 735 -31.26 1.94 -23.06
C SER A 735 -31.41 0.50 -23.56
N GLU A 736 -30.68 -0.43 -22.94
CA GLU A 736 -30.60 -1.83 -23.37
C GLU A 736 -30.87 -2.79 -22.21
N PRO A 737 -31.79 -3.74 -22.38
CA PRO A 737 -31.96 -4.84 -21.44
C PRO A 737 -30.82 -5.84 -21.60
N LEU A 738 -30.08 -6.10 -20.55
CA LEU A 738 -28.99 -7.07 -20.53
C LEU A 738 -29.43 -8.47 -20.03
N GLY A 739 -30.55 -8.53 -19.30
CA GLY A 739 -31.06 -9.77 -18.69
C GLY A 739 -30.17 -10.25 -17.54
N ILE A 740 -29.70 -11.50 -17.59
CA ILE A 740 -28.82 -12.07 -16.55
C ILE A 740 -27.36 -11.84 -16.92
N CYS A 741 -26.62 -11.22 -16.01
CA CYS A 741 -25.18 -11.05 -16.14
C CYS A 741 -24.44 -11.94 -15.14
N THR A 742 -23.71 -12.93 -15.64
CA THR A 742 -22.93 -13.86 -14.81
C THR A 742 -21.70 -13.19 -14.21
N ALA A 743 -21.33 -13.61 -13.00
CA ALA A 743 -20.12 -13.15 -12.32
C ALA A 743 -18.84 -13.81 -12.85
N GLY A 744 -17.67 -13.20 -12.55
CA GLY A 744 -16.34 -13.74 -12.83
C GLY A 744 -15.81 -13.45 -14.23
N THR A 745 -16.36 -12.45 -14.92
CA THR A 745 -15.89 -12.07 -16.25
C THR A 745 -15.91 -10.58 -16.49
N VAL A 746 -15.12 -10.16 -17.48
CA VAL A 746 -15.31 -8.89 -18.18
C VAL A 746 -15.76 -9.18 -19.60
N ARG A 747 -16.78 -8.47 -20.09
CA ARG A 747 -17.34 -8.70 -21.43
C ARG A 747 -17.99 -7.44 -22.00
N SER A 748 -17.97 -7.31 -23.33
CA SER A 748 -18.79 -6.34 -24.05
C SER A 748 -20.28 -6.69 -23.81
N VAL A 749 -21.04 -5.71 -23.39
CA VAL A 749 -22.49 -5.83 -23.12
C VAL A 749 -23.34 -5.07 -24.10
N HIS A 750 -22.81 -4.00 -24.72
CA HIS A 750 -23.51 -3.26 -25.75
C HIS A 750 -22.51 -2.44 -26.58
N ARG A 751 -22.71 -2.45 -27.91
CA ARG A 751 -21.95 -1.63 -28.85
C ARG A 751 -22.89 -0.67 -29.55
N THR A 752 -22.46 0.59 -29.61
CA THR A 752 -23.25 1.63 -30.27
C THR A 752 -22.39 2.63 -31.05
N ALA A 753 -22.95 3.16 -32.10
CA ALA A 753 -22.37 4.23 -32.89
C ALA A 753 -23.12 5.54 -32.55
N ILE A 754 -22.42 6.48 -31.93
CA ILE A 754 -22.99 7.76 -31.50
C ILE A 754 -22.55 8.84 -32.50
N PRO A 755 -23.45 9.32 -33.39
CA PRO A 755 -23.11 10.42 -34.31
C PRO A 755 -22.75 11.67 -33.51
N VAL A 756 -21.64 12.29 -33.87
CA VAL A 756 -21.23 13.55 -33.25
C VAL A 756 -22.16 14.66 -33.71
N PRO A 757 -22.89 15.32 -32.81
CA PRO A 757 -23.80 16.39 -33.14
C PRO A 757 -23.06 17.60 -33.69
N ALA A 758 -23.80 18.53 -34.28
CA ALA A 758 -23.28 19.83 -34.68
C ALA A 758 -23.44 20.85 -33.55
N PRO A 759 -22.49 20.96 -32.61
CA PRO A 759 -22.60 21.94 -31.56
C PRO A 759 -22.43 23.34 -32.15
N VAL A 760 -23.15 24.31 -31.59
CA VAL A 760 -23.06 25.72 -32.03
C VAL A 760 -21.66 26.30 -31.76
N ARG A 761 -21.01 25.78 -30.70
CA ARG A 761 -19.67 26.16 -30.26
C ARG A 761 -18.93 24.92 -29.70
N PRO A 762 -17.60 24.95 -29.67
CA PRO A 762 -16.85 23.90 -29.02
C PRO A 762 -17.39 23.62 -27.60
N THR A 763 -17.61 22.34 -27.26
CA THR A 763 -18.23 22.00 -25.99
C THR A 763 -17.67 20.71 -25.41
N LYS A 764 -17.59 20.65 -24.10
CA LYS A 764 -17.34 19.40 -23.36
C LYS A 764 -18.66 18.64 -23.23
N ALA A 765 -18.64 17.37 -23.56
CA ALA A 765 -19.74 16.45 -23.36
C ALA A 765 -19.31 15.28 -22.47
N ILE A 766 -20.22 14.77 -21.66
CA ILE A 766 -19.98 13.65 -20.77
C ILE A 766 -20.85 12.48 -21.21
N LEU A 767 -20.20 11.37 -21.54
CA LEU A 767 -20.87 10.09 -21.74
C LEU A 767 -21.01 9.40 -20.41
N THR A 768 -22.22 9.32 -19.91
CA THR A 768 -22.56 8.61 -18.66
C THR A 768 -23.22 7.29 -19.00
N VAL A 769 -22.80 6.22 -18.36
CA VAL A 769 -23.35 4.88 -18.51
C VAL A 769 -23.75 4.37 -17.13
N THR A 770 -24.97 3.88 -17.00
CA THR A 770 -25.55 3.39 -15.72
C THR A 770 -26.07 1.99 -15.90
N LEU A 771 -25.70 1.10 -15.02
CA LEU A 771 -26.24 -0.24 -14.86
C LEU A 771 -27.22 -0.25 -13.71
N SER A 772 -28.45 -0.70 -13.97
CA SER A 772 -29.43 -1.02 -12.95
C SER A 772 -29.70 -2.52 -12.99
N ALA A 773 -29.66 -3.20 -11.86
CA ALA A 773 -29.84 -4.65 -11.79
C ALA A 773 -30.38 -5.06 -10.42
N GLN A 774 -30.88 -6.31 -10.33
CA GLN A 774 -31.26 -6.92 -9.06
C GLN A 774 -30.25 -8.02 -8.69
N SER A 775 -29.89 -8.07 -7.42
CA SER A 775 -29.13 -9.21 -6.88
C SER A 775 -30.11 -10.25 -6.37
N ASN A 776 -29.91 -11.52 -6.77
CA ASN A 776 -30.81 -12.63 -6.41
C ASN A 776 -30.60 -13.18 -5.00
N ASN A 777 -29.83 -12.52 -4.15
CA ASN A 777 -29.55 -13.00 -2.81
C ASN A 777 -30.70 -12.65 -1.85
N ARG A 778 -31.33 -13.63 -1.25
CA ARG A 778 -32.47 -13.68 -0.25
C ARG A 778 -33.15 -12.38 0.18
N THR A 779 -32.55 -11.24 -0.10
CA THR A 779 -33.08 -9.87 -0.06
C THR A 779 -32.76 -9.20 -1.39
N ILE A 780 -33.77 -8.93 -2.19
CA ILE A 780 -33.65 -8.19 -3.46
C ILE A 780 -32.98 -6.85 -3.17
N ARG A 781 -31.72 -6.69 -3.61
CA ARG A 781 -31.04 -5.40 -3.59
C ARG A 781 -30.95 -4.85 -5.01
N THR A 782 -31.41 -3.64 -5.21
CA THR A 782 -31.16 -2.91 -6.43
C THR A 782 -29.68 -2.50 -6.44
N ILE A 783 -28.97 -2.89 -7.48
CA ILE A 783 -27.59 -2.45 -7.74
C ILE A 783 -27.68 -1.36 -8.79
N GLU A 784 -27.12 -0.21 -8.49
CA GLU A 784 -26.95 0.88 -9.42
C GLU A 784 -25.47 1.22 -9.49
N GLN A 785 -24.89 1.14 -10.67
CA GLN A 785 -23.48 1.44 -10.94
C GLN A 785 -23.40 2.39 -12.12
N SER A 786 -22.62 3.45 -11.97
CA SER A 786 -22.45 4.45 -12.99
C SER A 786 -20.98 4.79 -13.21
N ASN A 787 -20.60 5.03 -14.44
CA ASN A 787 -19.29 5.54 -14.81
C ASN A 787 -19.43 6.57 -15.92
N ASN A 788 -18.43 7.42 -16.11
CA ASN A 788 -18.50 8.49 -17.09
C ASN A 788 -17.15 8.79 -17.75
N TRP A 789 -17.19 9.34 -18.95
CA TRP A 789 -16.02 9.72 -19.74
C TRP A 789 -16.28 11.06 -20.41
N SER A 790 -15.28 11.94 -20.46
CA SER A 790 -15.36 13.26 -21.08
C SER A 790 -14.93 13.20 -22.54
N PHE A 791 -15.68 13.87 -23.40
CA PHE A 791 -15.38 14.12 -24.80
C PHE A 791 -15.48 15.61 -25.10
N TRP A 792 -14.74 16.09 -26.07
CA TRP A 792 -14.80 17.46 -26.55
C TRP A 792 -15.26 17.45 -27.99
N LEU A 793 -16.38 18.12 -28.24
CA LEU A 793 -17.07 18.16 -29.52
C LEU A 793 -16.86 19.53 -30.17
N PHE A 794 -16.36 19.53 -31.37
CA PHE A 794 -16.05 20.73 -32.13
C PHE A 794 -16.93 20.87 -33.39
N PRO A 795 -17.43 22.08 -33.71
CA PRO A 795 -17.99 22.32 -35.02
C PRO A 795 -16.86 22.28 -36.07
N GLN A 796 -17.20 21.98 -37.33
CA GLN A 796 -16.25 22.19 -38.42
C GLN A 796 -15.90 23.66 -38.51
N ALA A 797 -14.63 24.00 -38.47
CA ALA A 797 -14.16 25.36 -38.52
C ALA A 797 -12.86 25.47 -39.35
N ASN A 798 -12.73 26.52 -40.09
CA ASN A 798 -11.49 26.88 -40.77
C ASN A 798 -10.70 27.90 -39.94
N ARG A 799 -9.39 27.98 -40.17
CA ARG A 799 -8.56 29.01 -39.55
C ARG A 799 -9.04 30.38 -39.98
N ARG A 800 -9.13 31.27 -38.98
CA ARG A 800 -9.53 32.67 -39.19
C ARG A 800 -8.42 33.40 -39.95
N ALA A 801 -8.84 34.16 -41.01
CA ALA A 801 -7.91 35.03 -41.69
C ALA A 801 -7.46 36.19 -40.80
N LEU A 802 -6.18 36.53 -40.89
CA LEU A 802 -5.60 37.62 -40.12
C LEU A 802 -5.93 38.97 -40.79
N SER A 803 -6.21 39.97 -39.95
CA SER A 803 -6.26 41.34 -40.43
C SER A 803 -4.85 41.87 -40.74
N GLY A 804 -4.72 42.92 -41.55
CA GLY A 804 -3.42 43.54 -41.83
C GLY A 804 -2.72 44.12 -40.58
N ARG A 805 -3.43 44.14 -39.42
CA ARG A 805 -2.91 44.65 -38.14
C ARG A 805 -2.29 43.54 -37.27
N THR A 806 -2.44 42.27 -37.62
CA THR A 806 -1.98 41.11 -36.85
C THR A 806 -0.89 40.35 -37.59
N VAL A 807 0.16 39.95 -36.89
CA VAL A 807 1.27 39.15 -37.42
C VAL A 807 1.44 37.91 -36.55
N VAL A 808 1.63 36.77 -37.20
CA VAL A 808 1.99 35.48 -36.54
C VAL A 808 3.42 35.17 -36.95
N CYS A 809 4.32 35.10 -35.94
CA CYS A 809 5.75 34.85 -36.22
C CYS A 809 6.46 34.30 -34.94
N ALA A 810 7.73 33.93 -35.07
CA ALA A 810 8.51 33.49 -33.92
C ALA A 810 8.83 34.67 -32.96
N PRO A 811 8.91 34.44 -31.63
CA PRO A 811 9.06 35.49 -30.62
C PRO A 811 10.25 36.43 -30.85
N ASP A 812 11.40 35.87 -31.24
CA ASP A 812 12.67 36.60 -31.42
C ASP A 812 13.01 36.87 -32.90
N SER A 813 12.04 36.80 -33.78
CA SER A 813 12.25 37.03 -35.22
C SER A 813 12.39 38.51 -35.56
N PRO A 814 13.12 38.86 -36.62
CA PRO A 814 13.14 40.22 -37.15
C PRO A 814 11.73 40.73 -37.52
N GLU A 815 10.86 39.84 -37.93
CA GLU A 815 9.45 40.12 -38.23
C GLU A 815 8.68 40.57 -36.96
N ALA A 816 8.89 39.89 -35.82
CA ALA A 816 8.31 40.30 -34.53
C ALA A 816 8.76 41.72 -34.14
N ALA A 817 10.07 42.00 -34.30
CA ALA A 817 10.63 43.33 -34.00
C ALA A 817 10.03 44.43 -34.93
N ALA A 818 9.95 44.17 -36.21
CA ALA A 818 9.35 45.08 -37.17
C ALA A 818 7.86 45.34 -36.92
N ALA A 819 7.12 44.31 -36.58
CA ALA A 819 5.71 44.38 -36.24
C ALA A 819 5.44 45.17 -34.96
N ARG A 820 6.29 44.99 -33.93
CA ARG A 820 6.24 45.80 -32.69
C ARG A 820 6.47 47.29 -33.01
N LYS A 821 7.51 47.60 -33.82
CA LYS A 821 7.80 48.97 -34.23
C LYS A 821 6.66 49.59 -35.03
N ALA A 822 5.93 48.79 -35.79
CA ALA A 822 4.77 49.22 -36.57
C ALA A 822 3.44 49.23 -35.75
N GLY A 823 3.46 49.04 -34.46
CA GLY A 823 2.27 49.04 -33.61
C GLY A 823 1.27 47.89 -33.90
N LYS A 824 1.74 46.81 -34.56
CA LYS A 824 0.88 45.67 -34.90
C LYS A 824 0.64 44.75 -33.71
N ASN A 825 -0.46 44.04 -33.70
CA ASN A 825 -0.74 42.92 -32.79
C ASN A 825 0.06 41.67 -33.17
N LEU A 826 0.40 40.84 -32.18
CA LEU A 826 1.30 39.71 -32.37
C LEU A 826 0.73 38.42 -31.75
N ILE A 827 0.79 37.35 -32.52
CA ILE A 827 0.70 35.99 -32.03
C ILE A 827 2.10 35.36 -32.23
N LEU A 828 2.82 35.20 -31.14
CA LEU A 828 4.21 34.78 -31.11
C LEU A 828 4.25 33.28 -30.83
N VAL A 829 4.56 32.49 -31.84
CA VAL A 829 4.54 31.03 -31.74
C VAL A 829 5.97 30.53 -31.79
N SER A 830 6.38 29.82 -30.74
CA SER A 830 7.69 29.15 -30.68
C SER A 830 7.75 28.00 -31.69
N ASN A 831 8.98 27.55 -32.00
CA ASN A 831 9.18 26.37 -32.84
C ASN A 831 8.57 25.14 -32.16
N GLN A 832 7.57 24.53 -32.79
CA GLN A 832 6.75 23.47 -32.25
C GLN A 832 7.19 22.14 -32.84
N THR A 833 8.25 21.58 -32.24
CA THR A 833 8.78 20.26 -32.59
C THR A 833 8.80 19.35 -31.38
N GLY A 834 8.52 18.06 -31.56
CA GLY A 834 8.56 17.06 -30.50
C GLY A 834 7.33 17.10 -29.59
N MET A 835 6.32 16.33 -29.96
CA MET A 835 5.13 16.15 -29.14
C MET A 835 5.47 15.64 -27.74
N SER A 836 4.84 16.21 -26.72
CA SER A 836 4.92 15.69 -25.36
C SER A 836 4.00 14.48 -25.22
N ASN A 837 4.42 13.48 -24.50
CA ASN A 837 3.58 12.34 -24.21
C ASN A 837 2.59 12.58 -23.05
N CYS A 838 2.62 13.73 -22.38
CA CYS A 838 1.77 14.10 -21.24
C CYS A 838 1.69 13.03 -20.14
N ARG A 839 2.71 12.18 -20.01
CA ARG A 839 2.77 11.07 -19.06
C ARG A 839 3.49 11.48 -17.79
N LEU A 840 3.02 10.92 -16.68
CA LEU A 840 3.75 10.97 -15.43
C LEU A 840 4.84 9.90 -15.44
N GLY A 841 5.94 10.17 -14.76
CA GLY A 841 7.03 9.22 -14.62
C GLY A 841 6.72 8.13 -13.58
N TRP A 842 7.48 7.07 -13.63
CA TRP A 842 7.51 6.02 -12.62
C TRP A 842 8.64 6.33 -11.63
N TRP A 843 8.35 6.35 -10.33
CA TRP A 843 9.29 6.75 -9.26
C TRP A 843 9.91 8.14 -9.42
N TRP A 844 10.26 8.52 -10.63
CA TRP A 844 10.90 9.78 -10.97
C TRP A 844 9.94 10.66 -11.77
N LEU A 845 10.08 11.95 -11.58
CA LEU A 845 9.25 12.90 -12.33
C LEU A 845 9.55 12.82 -13.82
N GLY A 846 8.49 12.79 -14.61
CA GLY A 846 8.59 12.90 -16.06
C GLY A 846 8.93 14.29 -16.53
N LYS A 847 9.10 14.46 -17.85
CA LYS A 847 9.32 15.77 -18.48
C LYS A 847 8.14 16.72 -18.33
N GLN A 848 6.93 16.15 -18.18
CA GLN A 848 5.69 16.87 -17.91
C GLN A 848 5.12 16.35 -16.62
N VAL A 849 4.92 17.24 -15.64
CA VAL A 849 4.35 16.86 -14.33
C VAL A 849 2.94 17.42 -14.17
N GLY A 850 2.66 18.57 -14.79
CA GLY A 850 1.36 19.20 -14.77
C GLY A 850 1.38 20.60 -15.38
N THR A 851 0.27 21.04 -15.96
CA THR A 851 0.10 22.39 -16.49
C THR A 851 -1.16 23.01 -15.93
N ALA A 852 -1.03 24.18 -15.35
CA ALA A 852 -2.13 24.97 -14.81
C ALA A 852 -2.50 26.11 -15.77
N PHE A 853 -3.79 26.33 -15.93
CA PHE A 853 -4.36 27.42 -16.72
C PHE A 853 -5.11 28.38 -15.80
N VAL A 854 -5.02 29.68 -16.11
CA VAL A 854 -5.90 30.67 -15.49
C VAL A 854 -7.04 30.99 -16.44
N ARG A 855 -8.18 31.34 -15.87
CA ARG A 855 -9.30 31.83 -16.68
C ARG A 855 -8.92 33.15 -17.34
N HIS A 856 -8.95 33.18 -18.68
CA HIS A 856 -8.59 34.37 -19.45
C HIS A 856 -9.54 34.54 -20.65
N GLU A 857 -9.87 35.78 -21.01
CA GLU A 857 -10.78 36.08 -22.12
C GLU A 857 -10.27 35.65 -23.51
N LEU A 858 -8.95 35.39 -23.64
CA LEU A 858 -8.38 34.89 -24.90
C LEU A 858 -8.87 33.49 -25.27
N PHE A 859 -9.40 32.73 -24.35
CA PHE A 859 -9.98 31.41 -24.64
C PHE A 859 -11.34 31.52 -25.34
N GLY A 860 -12.04 32.66 -25.22
CA GLY A 860 -13.33 32.88 -25.90
C GLY A 860 -14.33 31.75 -25.57
N ASP A 861 -14.70 31.00 -26.64
CA ASP A 861 -15.58 29.82 -26.55
C ASP A 861 -14.82 28.48 -26.52
N PHE A 862 -13.48 28.51 -26.49
CA PHE A 862 -12.68 27.29 -26.30
C PHE A 862 -13.02 26.63 -24.98
N PRO A 863 -13.31 25.30 -24.93
CA PRO A 863 -13.78 24.61 -23.73
C PRO A 863 -12.61 24.32 -22.76
N GLN A 864 -11.96 25.40 -22.31
CA GLN A 864 -10.76 25.36 -21.48
C GLN A 864 -11.01 24.72 -20.12
N GLU A 865 -10.17 23.77 -19.77
CA GLU A 865 -10.08 23.16 -18.45
C GLU A 865 -9.08 23.92 -17.56
N PRO A 866 -9.21 23.90 -16.23
CA PRO A 866 -8.26 24.59 -15.34
C PRO A 866 -6.86 23.95 -15.33
N TYR A 867 -6.76 22.69 -15.74
CA TYR A 867 -5.54 21.90 -15.80
C TYR A 867 -5.42 21.16 -17.11
N LEU A 868 -4.23 20.63 -17.38
CA LEU A 868 -4.01 19.78 -18.54
C LEU A 868 -4.99 18.60 -18.53
N ALA A 869 -5.71 18.44 -19.60
CA ALA A 869 -6.74 17.43 -19.80
C ALA A 869 -6.60 16.80 -21.19
N PRO A 870 -7.27 15.68 -21.50
CA PRO A 870 -7.19 15.04 -22.82
C PRO A 870 -7.49 15.95 -24.01
N LEU A 871 -8.26 17.02 -23.80
CA LEU A 871 -8.44 18.10 -24.80
C LEU A 871 -7.11 18.64 -25.34
N HIS A 872 -6.08 18.70 -24.46
CA HIS A 872 -4.81 19.33 -24.80
C HIS A 872 -3.73 18.34 -25.24
N PHE A 873 -3.92 17.04 -25.05
CA PHE A 873 -2.84 16.06 -25.19
C PHE A 873 -2.20 16.04 -26.57
N ARG A 874 -2.98 16.27 -27.61
CA ARG A 874 -2.46 16.36 -28.97
C ARG A 874 -1.85 17.73 -29.36
N MET A 875 -2.01 18.72 -28.44
CA MET A 875 -1.45 20.05 -28.62
C MET A 875 -0.16 20.30 -27.87
N VAL A 876 0.10 19.52 -26.79
CA VAL A 876 1.28 19.72 -25.94
C VAL A 876 2.55 19.22 -26.62
N HIS A 877 3.58 20.05 -26.64
CA HIS A 877 4.89 19.67 -27.20
C HIS A 877 6.05 20.13 -26.29
N GLU A 878 7.22 19.53 -26.52
CA GLU A 878 8.44 19.76 -25.75
C GLU A 878 9.47 20.63 -26.49
N GLY A 879 9.12 21.21 -27.61
CA GLY A 879 10.02 22.02 -28.41
C GLY A 879 10.56 23.27 -27.71
N ALA A 880 10.74 24.37 -28.40
CA ALA A 880 11.27 25.61 -27.84
C ALA A 880 10.25 26.26 -26.87
N VAL A 881 9.93 25.63 -25.73
CA VAL A 881 9.05 26.20 -24.72
C VAL A 881 9.78 27.29 -23.97
N LEU A 882 9.16 28.49 -23.90
CA LEU A 882 9.75 29.66 -23.30
C LEU A 882 9.92 29.48 -21.77
N PRO A 883 11.02 29.98 -21.20
CA PRO A 883 11.12 30.09 -19.75
C PRO A 883 10.13 31.11 -19.21
N VAL A 884 9.67 30.94 -17.98
CA VAL A 884 8.82 31.95 -17.30
C VAL A 884 9.60 33.24 -16.99
N ALA A 885 10.93 33.18 -16.94
CA ALA A 885 11.80 34.35 -16.76
C ALA A 885 11.61 35.37 -17.91
N GLY A 886 11.48 36.66 -17.53
CA GLY A 886 11.25 37.74 -18.48
C GLY A 886 9.78 38.10 -18.70
N PHE A 887 8.87 37.37 -18.05
CA PHE A 887 7.44 37.66 -18.03
C PHE A 887 7.00 38.09 -16.63
N SER A 888 5.95 38.88 -16.55
CA SER A 888 5.27 39.19 -15.30
C SER A 888 4.20 38.13 -15.04
N GLU A 889 4.01 37.78 -13.77
CA GLU A 889 2.97 36.82 -13.38
C GLU A 889 1.56 37.19 -13.88
N LYS A 890 1.28 38.50 -14.00
CA LYS A 890 -0.01 38.99 -14.54
C LYS A 890 -0.21 38.63 -16.03
N ASP A 891 0.87 38.34 -16.75
CA ASP A 891 0.84 37.98 -18.17
C ASP A 891 0.65 36.45 -18.34
N PHE A 892 0.79 35.64 -17.28
CA PHE A 892 0.68 34.19 -17.33
C PHE A 892 -0.75 33.75 -17.57
N VAL A 893 -0.96 32.92 -18.59
CA VAL A 893 -2.22 32.26 -18.90
C VAL A 893 -2.11 30.75 -18.69
N ALA A 894 -0.97 30.15 -19.05
CA ALA A 894 -0.68 28.74 -18.78
C ALA A 894 0.79 28.55 -18.44
N VAL A 895 1.04 27.90 -17.31
CA VAL A 895 2.37 27.53 -16.86
C VAL A 895 2.40 26.01 -16.65
N GLY A 896 3.39 25.37 -17.28
CA GLY A 896 3.70 23.95 -17.10
C GLY A 896 4.85 23.76 -16.14
N GLU A 897 4.81 22.69 -15.37
CA GLU A 897 5.87 22.26 -14.49
C GLU A 897 6.51 20.96 -15.00
N THR A 898 7.83 20.90 -14.94
CA THR A 898 8.62 19.69 -15.17
C THR A 898 9.34 19.32 -13.89
N ASP A 899 10.15 18.29 -13.95
CA ASP A 899 11.01 17.88 -12.83
C ASP A 899 11.78 19.07 -12.22
N VAL A 900 12.46 19.87 -13.05
CA VAL A 900 13.40 20.92 -12.59
C VAL A 900 13.03 22.35 -13.02
N ASP A 901 12.06 22.50 -13.92
CA ASP A 901 11.74 23.78 -14.56
C ASP A 901 10.25 24.13 -14.45
N ALA A 902 9.98 25.45 -14.46
CA ALA A 902 8.68 26.00 -14.80
C ALA A 902 8.76 26.65 -16.17
N ARG A 903 7.80 26.35 -17.05
CA ARG A 903 7.79 26.74 -18.45
C ARG A 903 6.50 27.47 -18.80
N LEU A 904 6.63 28.53 -19.58
CA LEU A 904 5.50 29.31 -20.03
C LEU A 904 4.85 28.66 -21.25
N TYR A 905 3.65 28.13 -21.11
CA TYR A 905 2.91 27.54 -22.21
C TYR A 905 2.11 28.57 -23.00
N LEU A 906 1.52 29.51 -22.26
CA LEU A 906 0.72 30.59 -22.85
C LEU A 906 0.83 31.84 -21.99
N ALA A 907 1.11 32.99 -22.63
CA ALA A 907 1.06 34.28 -22.01
C ALA A 907 0.34 35.30 -22.88
N ALA A 908 -0.26 36.30 -22.26
CA ALA A 908 -0.94 37.38 -22.93
C ALA A 908 -0.65 38.71 -22.26
N ARG A 909 -0.35 39.75 -23.02
CA ARG A 909 -0.13 41.08 -22.48
C ARG A 909 -0.56 42.21 -23.44
N MET A 910 -0.83 43.36 -22.86
CA MET A 910 -0.98 44.61 -23.58
C MET A 910 0.30 45.42 -23.53
N ARG A 911 0.78 45.86 -24.67
CA ARG A 911 1.94 46.72 -24.75
C ARG A 911 1.56 48.18 -24.42
N PRO A 912 2.55 49.04 -24.08
CA PRO A 912 2.29 50.47 -23.82
C PRO A 912 1.68 51.24 -24.98
N ASP A 913 1.92 50.78 -26.22
CA ASP A 913 1.39 51.37 -27.44
C ASP A 913 -0.07 50.92 -27.76
N GLY A 914 -0.67 50.11 -26.88
CA GLY A 914 -1.99 49.55 -27.01
C GLY A 914 -2.07 48.29 -27.85
N GLY A 915 -0.97 47.81 -28.44
CA GLY A 915 -0.91 46.56 -29.19
C GLY A 915 -0.99 45.34 -28.24
N ARG A 916 -1.61 44.28 -28.73
CA ARG A 916 -1.76 43.03 -27.93
C ARG A 916 -0.74 41.97 -28.39
N GLU A 917 -0.18 41.27 -27.46
CA GLU A 917 0.74 40.17 -27.72
C GLU A 917 0.29 38.91 -27.00
N VAL A 918 0.28 37.79 -27.75
CA VAL A 918 0.11 36.44 -27.17
C VAL A 918 1.36 35.64 -27.50
N PHE A 919 1.92 34.97 -26.49
CA PHE A 919 3.02 34.04 -26.62
C PHE A 919 2.50 32.61 -26.49
N VAL A 920 2.73 31.79 -27.47
CA VAL A 920 2.33 30.39 -27.51
C VAL A 920 3.57 29.54 -27.65
N SER A 921 3.92 28.78 -26.62
CA SER A 921 5.15 28.01 -26.64
C SER A 921 5.04 26.55 -26.21
N GLY A 922 4.02 26.16 -25.48
CA GLY A 922 3.83 24.77 -25.02
C GLY A 922 2.60 24.10 -25.63
N LEU A 923 1.81 24.85 -26.44
CA LEU A 923 0.61 24.35 -27.11
C LEU A 923 0.73 24.54 -28.60
N ASP A 924 0.51 23.50 -29.38
CA ASP A 924 0.53 23.61 -30.86
C ASP A 924 -0.80 24.18 -31.35
N VAL A 925 -0.73 25.40 -31.87
CA VAL A 925 -1.85 26.09 -32.54
C VAL A 925 -1.66 26.14 -34.05
N THR A 926 -0.65 25.46 -34.61
CA THR A 926 -0.31 25.52 -36.07
C THR A 926 -0.90 24.36 -36.87
N THR A 927 -1.28 23.26 -36.22
CA THR A 927 -1.88 22.09 -36.86
C THR A 927 -3.35 22.32 -37.24
N ASP A 928 -3.88 21.46 -38.12
CA ASP A 928 -5.30 21.46 -38.48
C ASP A 928 -6.19 20.65 -37.51
N LEU A 929 -5.66 20.28 -36.36
CA LEU A 929 -6.46 19.67 -35.29
C LEU A 929 -7.60 20.63 -34.87
N PRO A 930 -8.82 20.14 -34.64
CA PRO A 930 -9.95 21.00 -34.32
C PRO A 930 -9.74 21.87 -33.09
N GLU A 931 -9.09 21.33 -32.06
CA GLU A 931 -8.71 22.08 -30.88
C GLU A 931 -7.64 23.14 -31.13
N SER A 932 -6.67 22.86 -32.00
CA SER A 932 -5.64 23.83 -32.43
C SER A 932 -6.25 24.95 -33.23
N VAL A 933 -7.10 24.65 -34.21
CA VAL A 933 -7.82 25.64 -35.03
C VAL A 933 -8.74 26.50 -34.14
N SER A 934 -9.48 25.90 -33.23
CA SER A 934 -10.37 26.62 -32.35
C SER A 934 -9.62 27.57 -31.42
N LEU A 935 -8.54 27.10 -30.76
CA LEU A 935 -7.73 27.97 -29.91
C LEU A 935 -7.08 29.09 -30.71
N PHE A 936 -6.50 28.80 -31.88
CA PHE A 936 -5.92 29.82 -32.75
C PHE A 936 -6.93 30.91 -33.11
N ASN A 937 -8.15 30.53 -33.49
CA ASN A 937 -9.21 31.48 -33.88
C ASN A 937 -9.60 32.40 -32.72
N ASN A 938 -9.62 31.90 -31.50
CA ASN A 938 -9.87 32.68 -30.29
C ASN A 938 -8.69 33.63 -29.96
N LEU A 939 -7.44 33.17 -30.17
CA LEU A 939 -6.25 34.04 -30.01
C LEU A 939 -6.32 35.21 -31.02
N VAL A 940 -6.61 34.94 -32.29
CA VAL A 940 -6.80 35.98 -33.31
C VAL A 940 -7.91 36.95 -32.91
N GLN A 941 -9.06 36.41 -32.47
CA GLN A 941 -10.17 37.26 -32.04
C GLN A 941 -9.77 38.17 -30.85
N TRP A 942 -8.98 37.65 -29.89
CA TRP A 942 -8.55 38.43 -28.73
C TRP A 942 -7.55 39.53 -29.10
N VAL A 943 -6.54 39.22 -29.91
CA VAL A 943 -5.54 40.23 -30.33
C VAL A 943 -6.12 41.30 -31.22
N GLU A 944 -7.18 41.03 -31.94
CA GLU A 944 -7.83 41.96 -32.86
C GLU A 944 -8.97 42.79 -32.25
N LYS A 945 -9.39 42.50 -31.02
CA LYS A 945 -10.29 43.39 -30.24
C LYS A 945 -9.60 44.73 -29.99
#